data_193c91764e35c8e94e77b967a4083204
#
_entry.id   193c91764e35c8e94e77b967a4083204
#
_cell.length_a   1.000
_cell.length_b   1.000
_cell.length_c   1.000
_cell.angle_alpha   90.00
_cell.angle_beta   90.00
_cell.angle_gamma   90.00
#
_symmetry.space_group_name_H-M   'P 1'
#
loop_
_entity.id
_entity.type
_entity.pdbx_description
1 polymer ?
#
loop_
_entity_poly.entity_id
_entity_poly.type
_entity_poly.pdbx_seq_one_letter_code
_entity_poly.pdbx_strand_id
1 'polypeptide(L)'
;MPVYLNALPGRGVHVITVNDYLARRDADWMGRVYRYLGLTVGCIQNSLLDDERQAAYACDVTYGTNNEFGFDYLRDNMKFELEAMVQRGHVYAIVDEVDSILIDEARTPLIISGPSEENTDVYYKCNRVIPSLVKGKEETDKHGNKTTTGDYLVDEKSRTAVLTEEGVAKAEKLIRVDNLYDVKNIDLLHGIEQALRAHALYKRDVDYMIRDGQVLIVDEFTGRVLPGRRWSDGLHQAVEAKENVKIERENQTLATITLQNYFRLYEKLAGMTGTADTEASEFHQIYKLDVVVVPTNQPMIRADHQDVVYASEREKYEAVADEIVQLRDRGQPVLVGTVSIEKSERLSNLLKARKVPHVVLNAKFHEKEAEIVAQAGRPGSVTIATNMAGRGTDIVLGGNPDAMADQQRVEAQDEEQFQKKLAELRAQAAKDKEKVLAEGGLFIVGTERHESRRVDNQLRGRSGRQGDPGASRFYLSLEDDLMRIFGSERLQNIMRKLGMEEGVPIEHGMVSRAIERAQKQVEGRNFETRKHLLEYDDVMNRQREEIYKLRLDILQGNQGKDDVLRLAETILDASMGRHLDPEKGPDEWDLSGFAVDLKEYFGLDAPDFAGKSRDEVHDQVSEELVRRYEAKETMLGPETMRLHEKFVMLQVVDQQWKDHLLAIDHLKEGIGLRGYGQRDPLVEYKKESFELFTVMKERIEDQIVQYLYRLQPVVREASGEISGEDGQRREPAALPSRRAPANVNYSYGAAASGGQDAKVETVQRQGAKVGRNDPCPCGSGKKYKKCHGAEGGPVGGGGTNKRAASGTSPEAEA
;
A
#
# COMPACT_ATOMS: atom_id res chain seq x y z
N MET A 1 25.39 -16.26 9.54
CA MET A 1 26.75 -16.00 9.00
C MET A 1 26.81 -14.75 8.12
N PRO A 2 26.04 -14.62 7.02
CA PRO A 2 26.11 -13.41 6.16
C PRO A 2 25.84 -12.10 6.90
N VAL A 3 24.81 -12.07 7.77
CA VAL A 3 24.49 -10.91 8.63
C VAL A 3 25.70 -10.51 9.48
N TYR A 4 26.29 -11.46 10.20
CA TYR A 4 27.45 -11.19 11.06
C TYR A 4 28.62 -10.61 10.25
N LEU A 5 28.96 -11.25 9.13
CA LEU A 5 30.08 -10.82 8.28
C LEU A 5 29.91 -9.39 7.74
N ASN A 6 28.70 -9.06 7.29
CA ASN A 6 28.40 -7.73 6.74
C ASN A 6 28.16 -6.66 7.83
N ALA A 7 27.91 -7.05 9.09
CA ALA A 7 27.79 -6.13 10.21
C ALA A 7 29.14 -5.68 10.77
N LEU A 8 30.22 -6.46 10.59
CA LEU A 8 31.55 -6.14 11.14
C LEU A 8 32.09 -4.75 10.76
N PRO A 9 31.84 -4.20 9.56
CA PRO A 9 32.26 -2.83 9.24
C PRO A 9 31.52 -1.73 10.01
N GLY A 10 30.45 -2.05 10.78
CA GLY A 10 29.67 -1.07 11.55
C GLY A 10 28.78 -0.16 10.71
N ARG A 11 28.56 -0.47 9.43
CA ARG A 11 27.74 0.33 8.50
C ARG A 11 26.24 0.04 8.59
N GLY A 12 25.83 -0.98 9.36
CA GLY A 12 24.45 -1.42 9.50
C GLY A 12 24.04 -2.49 8.48
N VAL A 13 23.26 -3.45 8.96
CA VAL A 13 22.67 -4.55 8.17
C VAL A 13 21.19 -4.59 8.43
N HIS A 14 20.40 -4.68 7.37
CA HIS A 14 18.96 -4.80 7.47
C HIS A 14 18.53 -6.25 7.25
N VAL A 15 17.73 -6.79 8.17
CA VAL A 15 17.10 -8.12 8.06
C VAL A 15 15.60 -7.90 7.90
N ILE A 16 15.09 -8.24 6.72
CA ILE A 16 13.74 -7.87 6.30
C ILE A 16 12.85 -9.09 6.34
N THR A 17 11.70 -8.97 7.00
CA THR A 17 10.70 -10.04 7.17
C THR A 17 9.35 -9.60 6.65
N VAL A 18 8.42 -10.55 6.50
CA VAL A 18 7.10 -10.28 5.92
C VAL A 18 6.09 -9.67 6.91
N ASN A 19 6.37 -9.66 8.21
CA ASN A 19 5.47 -9.03 9.20
C ASN A 19 6.20 -8.66 10.50
N ASP A 20 5.60 -7.78 11.30
CA ASP A 20 6.15 -7.26 12.55
C ASP A 20 6.34 -8.35 13.62
N TYR A 21 5.46 -9.35 13.65
CA TYR A 21 5.58 -10.47 14.58
C TYR A 21 6.88 -11.26 14.34
N LEU A 22 7.17 -11.60 13.08
CA LEU A 22 8.39 -12.31 12.70
C LEU A 22 9.62 -11.43 12.93
N ALA A 23 9.56 -10.13 12.57
CA ALA A 23 10.65 -9.20 12.81
C ALA A 23 11.06 -9.18 14.28
N ARG A 24 10.09 -9.05 15.18
CA ARG A 24 10.33 -9.04 16.63
C ARG A 24 10.81 -10.40 17.15
N ARG A 25 10.11 -11.49 16.80
CA ARG A 25 10.47 -12.85 17.21
C ARG A 25 11.91 -13.20 16.83
N ASP A 26 12.28 -12.92 15.59
CA ASP A 26 13.57 -13.30 15.04
C ASP A 26 14.69 -12.36 15.54
N ALA A 27 14.40 -11.09 15.77
CA ALA A 27 15.31 -10.16 16.44
C ALA A 27 15.60 -10.60 17.90
N ASP A 28 14.59 -11.05 18.61
CA ASP A 28 14.75 -11.56 19.97
C ASP A 28 15.53 -12.89 20.00
N TRP A 29 15.20 -13.80 19.09
CA TRP A 29 15.80 -15.13 19.05
C TRP A 29 17.25 -15.09 18.56
N MET A 30 17.47 -14.60 17.33
CA MET A 30 18.81 -14.51 16.73
C MET A 30 19.64 -13.41 17.36
N GLY A 31 19.03 -12.38 17.91
CA GLY A 31 19.68 -11.31 18.64
C GLY A 31 20.51 -11.79 19.83
N ARG A 32 20.13 -12.91 20.44
CA ARG A 32 20.95 -13.53 21.51
C ARG A 32 22.33 -13.94 20.97
N VAL A 33 22.36 -14.51 19.76
CA VAL A 33 23.61 -14.92 19.10
C VAL A 33 24.45 -13.70 18.72
N TYR A 34 23.82 -12.70 18.09
CA TYR A 34 24.53 -11.50 17.67
C TYR A 34 25.09 -10.70 18.85
N ARG A 35 24.31 -10.52 19.92
CA ARG A 35 24.77 -9.84 21.14
C ARG A 35 25.93 -10.60 21.83
N TYR A 36 25.86 -11.96 21.83
CA TYR A 36 26.98 -12.78 22.32
C TYR A 36 28.26 -12.59 21.50
N LEU A 37 28.14 -12.33 20.21
CA LEU A 37 29.24 -12.03 19.29
C LEU A 37 29.65 -10.53 19.30
N GLY A 38 29.10 -9.73 20.20
CA GLY A 38 29.46 -8.32 20.39
C GLY A 38 28.74 -7.34 19.46
N LEU A 39 27.70 -7.76 18.73
CA LEU A 39 26.89 -6.88 17.87
C LEU A 39 25.64 -6.37 18.60
N THR A 40 25.21 -5.17 18.24
CA THR A 40 23.94 -4.57 18.67
C THR A 40 22.81 -4.95 17.72
N VAL A 41 21.59 -5.11 18.27
CA VAL A 41 20.41 -5.52 17.50
C VAL A 41 19.21 -4.65 17.85
N GLY A 42 18.65 -4.00 16.83
CA GLY A 42 17.41 -3.22 16.88
C GLY A 42 16.29 -3.91 16.08
N CYS A 43 15.07 -3.51 16.37
CA CYS A 43 13.88 -3.95 15.61
C CYS A 43 12.96 -2.75 15.42
N ILE A 44 12.63 -2.42 14.16
CA ILE A 44 11.68 -1.38 13.81
C ILE A 44 10.28 -1.97 13.68
N GLN A 45 9.29 -1.28 14.19
CA GLN A 45 7.87 -1.63 14.13
C GLN A 45 7.03 -0.39 13.88
N ASN A 46 5.82 -0.57 13.41
CA ASN A 46 4.93 0.54 13.04
C ASN A 46 4.67 1.54 14.20
N SER A 47 4.59 1.05 15.44
CA SER A 47 4.27 1.86 16.62
C SER A 47 5.41 2.71 17.18
N LEU A 48 6.64 2.58 16.65
CA LEU A 48 7.81 3.28 17.17
C LEU A 48 7.83 4.75 16.77
N LEU A 49 8.25 5.59 17.72
CA LEU A 49 8.54 7.00 17.48
C LEU A 49 9.88 7.17 16.75
N ASP A 50 10.12 8.35 16.18
CA ASP A 50 11.33 8.64 15.40
C ASP A 50 12.62 8.41 16.20
N ASP A 51 12.68 8.82 17.48
CA ASP A 51 13.83 8.62 18.35
C ASP A 51 14.13 7.12 18.57
N GLU A 52 13.09 6.32 18.75
CA GLU A 52 13.20 4.87 18.91
C GLU A 52 13.65 4.20 17.61
N ARG A 53 13.18 4.69 16.47
CA ARG A 53 13.63 4.25 15.14
C ARG A 53 15.10 4.58 14.92
N GLN A 54 15.53 5.80 15.24
CA GLN A 54 16.94 6.19 15.15
C GLN A 54 17.83 5.27 16.00
N ALA A 55 17.41 4.98 17.23
CA ALA A 55 18.15 4.06 18.10
C ALA A 55 18.22 2.64 17.52
N ALA A 56 17.13 2.17 16.88
CA ALA A 56 17.11 0.85 16.23
C ALA A 56 18.00 0.81 14.97
N TYR A 57 18.00 1.86 14.14
CA TYR A 57 18.88 1.97 12.97
C TYR A 57 20.35 2.21 13.35
N ALA A 58 20.62 2.77 14.53
CA ALA A 58 21.98 2.92 15.03
C ALA A 58 22.64 1.57 15.40
N CYS A 59 21.86 0.48 15.56
CA CYS A 59 22.38 -0.85 15.82
C CYS A 59 23.13 -1.43 14.60
N ASP A 60 23.98 -2.44 14.85
CA ASP A 60 24.72 -3.14 13.80
C ASP A 60 23.78 -3.99 12.91
N VAL A 61 22.70 -4.52 13.49
CA VAL A 61 21.69 -5.31 12.80
C VAL A 61 20.31 -4.75 13.13
N THR A 62 19.54 -4.38 12.13
CA THR A 62 18.16 -3.87 12.27
C THR A 62 17.19 -4.81 11.61
N TYR A 63 16.24 -5.33 12.38
CA TYR A 63 15.11 -6.12 11.89
C TYR A 63 13.90 -5.23 11.62
N GLY A 64 13.10 -5.58 10.62
CA GLY A 64 11.86 -4.89 10.31
C GLY A 64 11.14 -5.50 9.11
N THR A 65 9.99 -4.94 8.76
CA THR A 65 9.28 -5.31 7.55
C THR A 65 9.73 -4.45 6.36
N ASN A 66 9.58 -4.98 5.15
CA ASN A 66 9.83 -4.25 3.91
C ASN A 66 9.12 -2.89 3.87
N ASN A 67 7.90 -2.81 4.40
CA ASN A 67 7.11 -1.58 4.43
C ASN A 67 7.71 -0.55 5.36
N GLU A 68 8.08 -0.94 6.59
CA GLU A 68 8.67 -0.02 7.55
C GLU A 68 9.97 0.59 7.02
N PHE A 69 10.86 -0.25 6.45
CA PHE A 69 12.09 0.22 5.83
C PHE A 69 11.82 1.18 4.65
N GLY A 70 10.88 0.83 3.78
CA GLY A 70 10.57 1.65 2.62
C GLY A 70 9.85 2.95 2.98
N PHE A 71 8.92 2.92 3.96
CA PHE A 71 8.27 4.13 4.44
C PHE A 71 9.22 5.04 5.22
N ASP A 72 10.16 4.49 5.99
CA ASP A 72 11.20 5.28 6.64
C ASP A 72 12.07 6.01 5.61
N TYR A 73 12.44 5.33 4.51
CA TYR A 73 13.15 5.97 3.39
C TYR A 73 12.36 7.15 2.82
N LEU A 74 11.06 6.97 2.57
CA LEU A 74 10.23 8.05 2.06
C LEU A 74 10.06 9.19 3.09
N ARG A 75 9.87 8.86 4.37
CA ARG A 75 9.77 9.85 5.46
C ARG A 75 11.05 10.67 5.62
N ASP A 76 12.22 10.04 5.57
CA ASP A 76 13.52 10.71 5.66
C ASP A 76 13.69 11.73 4.56
N ASN A 77 13.24 11.41 3.34
CA ASN A 77 13.29 12.34 2.21
C ASN A 77 12.22 13.45 2.26
N MET A 78 11.41 13.53 3.33
CA MET A 78 10.45 14.60 3.60
C MET A 78 10.80 15.41 4.87
N LYS A 79 11.89 15.06 5.60
CA LYS A 79 12.33 15.76 6.81
C LYS A 79 12.98 17.11 6.47
N PHE A 80 12.82 18.11 7.36
CA PHE A 80 13.40 19.45 7.22
C PHE A 80 14.73 19.63 7.97
N GLU A 81 15.13 18.62 8.75
CA GLU A 81 16.37 18.61 9.54
C GLU A 81 17.11 17.31 9.30
N LEU A 82 18.42 17.37 9.14
CA LEU A 82 19.27 16.21 8.89
C LEU A 82 19.24 15.25 10.09
N GLU A 83 19.25 15.81 11.30
CA GLU A 83 19.23 15.09 12.56
C GLU A 83 17.92 14.35 12.81
N ALA A 84 16.83 14.74 12.11
CA ALA A 84 15.54 14.07 12.19
C ALA A 84 15.42 12.83 11.28
N MET A 85 16.40 12.60 10.39
CA MET A 85 16.45 11.39 9.57
C MET A 85 16.76 10.17 10.42
N VAL A 86 16.13 9.03 10.12
CA VAL A 86 16.28 7.82 10.93
C VAL A 86 17.23 6.79 10.32
N GLN A 87 17.30 6.70 8.98
CA GLN A 87 18.15 5.72 8.29
C GLN A 87 19.59 6.22 8.11
N ARG A 88 20.55 5.27 8.14
CA ARG A 88 21.99 5.57 7.95
C ARG A 88 22.50 5.26 6.53
N GLY A 89 21.70 4.61 5.70
CA GLY A 89 22.06 4.19 4.34
C GLY A 89 21.70 2.73 4.07
N HIS A 90 21.96 2.28 2.84
CA HIS A 90 21.53 0.98 2.30
C HIS A 90 22.73 0.11 1.92
N VAL A 91 23.42 -0.45 2.92
CA VAL A 91 24.68 -1.20 2.71
C VAL A 91 24.42 -2.67 2.37
N TYR A 92 23.70 -3.37 3.24
CA TYR A 92 23.37 -4.77 3.04
C TYR A 92 21.98 -5.09 3.55
N ALA A 93 21.18 -5.76 2.73
CA ALA A 93 19.92 -6.34 3.14
C ALA A 93 19.89 -7.84 2.89
N ILE A 94 19.30 -8.58 3.84
CA ILE A 94 18.90 -9.96 3.63
C ILE A 94 17.39 -10.07 3.84
N VAL A 95 16.69 -10.59 2.84
CA VAL A 95 15.22 -10.63 2.79
C VAL A 95 14.76 -12.05 3.04
N ASP A 96 14.02 -12.25 4.13
CA ASP A 96 13.35 -13.53 4.40
C ASP A 96 12.06 -13.62 3.59
N GLU A 97 11.74 -14.82 3.09
CA GLU A 97 10.64 -15.04 2.17
C GLU A 97 10.71 -14.08 0.96
N VAL A 98 11.89 -14.01 0.37
CA VAL A 98 12.24 -13.05 -0.68
C VAL A 98 11.32 -13.06 -1.89
N ASP A 99 10.76 -14.21 -2.23
CA ASP A 99 9.79 -14.38 -3.31
C ASP A 99 8.45 -13.69 -3.01
N SER A 100 8.02 -13.66 -1.75
CA SER A 100 6.84 -12.90 -1.38
C SER A 100 7.06 -11.40 -1.55
N ILE A 101 8.17 -10.91 -1.01
CA ILE A 101 8.44 -9.47 -0.94
C ILE A 101 8.80 -8.94 -2.34
N LEU A 102 9.71 -9.62 -3.07
CA LEU A 102 10.24 -9.11 -4.33
C LEU A 102 9.42 -9.51 -5.58
N ILE A 103 8.51 -10.47 -5.46
CA ILE A 103 7.67 -10.91 -6.57
C ILE A 103 6.20 -10.59 -6.30
N ASP A 104 5.60 -11.15 -5.23
CA ASP A 104 4.15 -10.99 -5.00
C ASP A 104 3.78 -9.56 -4.61
N GLU A 105 4.50 -9.02 -3.63
CA GLU A 105 4.25 -7.68 -3.12
C GLU A 105 4.75 -6.59 -4.07
N ALA A 106 5.69 -6.89 -4.94
CA ALA A 106 6.29 -5.93 -5.87
C ALA A 106 5.40 -5.55 -7.07
N ARG A 107 4.08 -5.67 -6.95
CA ARG A 107 3.10 -5.24 -7.95
C ARG A 107 2.66 -3.79 -7.79
N THR A 108 2.84 -3.25 -6.61
CA THR A 108 2.39 -1.89 -6.27
C THR A 108 3.48 -1.14 -5.52
N PRO A 109 3.60 0.17 -5.73
CA PRO A 109 4.57 1.00 -5.05
C PRO A 109 4.16 1.26 -3.59
N LEU A 110 5.14 1.67 -2.78
CA LEU A 110 4.91 2.33 -1.50
C LEU A 110 4.54 3.79 -1.78
N ILE A 111 3.46 4.27 -1.20
CA ILE A 111 2.97 5.64 -1.42
C ILE A 111 2.67 6.29 -0.07
N ILE A 112 3.19 7.50 0.12
CA ILE A 112 2.75 8.41 1.17
C ILE A 112 1.86 9.45 0.51
N SER A 113 0.62 9.58 0.97
CA SER A 113 -0.35 10.52 0.41
C SER A 113 -0.94 11.42 1.49
N GLY A 114 -1.34 12.61 1.10
CA GLY A 114 -2.02 13.59 1.93
C GLY A 114 -3.32 14.07 1.29
N PRO A 115 -4.21 14.74 2.04
CA PRO A 115 -5.50 15.20 1.52
C PRO A 115 -5.32 16.23 0.39
N SER A 116 -6.00 15.99 -0.73
CA SER A 116 -6.14 16.93 -1.85
C SER A 116 -7.31 17.90 -1.62
N GLU A 117 -7.33 19.01 -2.37
CA GLU A 117 -8.44 19.99 -2.33
C GLU A 117 -9.61 19.64 -3.26
N GLU A 118 -9.61 18.48 -3.91
CA GLU A 118 -10.57 18.11 -4.95
C GLU A 118 -11.99 17.82 -4.48
N ASN A 119 -12.94 17.95 -5.44
CA ASN A 119 -14.38 17.90 -5.21
C ASN A 119 -14.92 16.46 -5.32
N THR A 120 -15.33 15.88 -4.20
CA THR A 120 -15.90 14.52 -4.09
C THR A 120 -17.28 14.34 -4.77
N ASP A 121 -17.96 15.44 -5.17
CA ASP A 121 -19.29 15.38 -5.80
C ASP A 121 -19.30 14.69 -7.16
N VAL A 122 -18.16 14.66 -7.86
CA VAL A 122 -17.98 14.00 -9.15
C VAL A 122 -18.29 12.50 -9.03
N TYR A 123 -17.75 11.83 -8.03
CA TYR A 123 -17.95 10.39 -7.82
C TYR A 123 -19.41 10.02 -7.58
N TYR A 124 -20.17 10.82 -6.83
CA TYR A 124 -21.61 10.59 -6.64
C TYR A 124 -22.40 10.75 -7.95
N LYS A 125 -22.01 11.71 -8.80
CA LYS A 125 -22.64 11.91 -10.11
C LYS A 125 -22.35 10.72 -11.02
N CYS A 126 -21.09 10.29 -11.13
CA CYS A 126 -20.69 9.18 -11.97
C CYS A 126 -21.31 7.85 -11.51
N ASN A 127 -21.35 7.59 -10.20
CA ASN A 127 -21.96 6.38 -9.64
C ASN A 127 -23.45 6.22 -10.04
N ARG A 128 -24.20 7.32 -10.13
CA ARG A 128 -25.63 7.27 -10.51
C ARG A 128 -25.86 6.81 -11.94
N VAL A 129 -24.89 6.94 -12.82
CA VAL A 129 -24.97 6.57 -14.23
C VAL A 129 -24.88 5.05 -14.41
N ILE A 130 -24.00 4.41 -13.67
CA ILE A 130 -23.62 3.00 -13.89
C ILE A 130 -24.79 2.01 -13.81
N PRO A 131 -25.74 2.10 -12.85
CA PRO A 131 -26.88 1.18 -12.80
C PRO A 131 -27.81 1.25 -14.02
N SER A 132 -27.72 2.33 -14.81
CA SER A 132 -28.50 2.51 -16.05
C SER A 132 -27.82 1.92 -17.27
N LEU A 133 -26.55 1.51 -17.18
CA LEU A 133 -25.77 0.91 -18.26
C LEU A 133 -25.93 -0.61 -18.26
N VAL A 134 -25.94 -1.21 -19.44
CA VAL A 134 -26.11 -2.64 -19.64
C VAL A 134 -24.80 -3.27 -20.08
N LYS A 135 -24.39 -4.35 -19.38
CA LYS A 135 -23.19 -5.12 -19.74
C LYS A 135 -23.38 -5.76 -21.12
N GLY A 136 -22.45 -5.50 -22.01
CA GLY A 136 -22.42 -6.05 -23.36
C GLY A 136 -21.59 -7.34 -23.46
N LYS A 137 -21.61 -7.91 -24.67
CA LYS A 137 -20.79 -9.06 -25.07
C LYS A 137 -20.18 -8.78 -26.43
N GLU A 138 -18.98 -9.29 -26.63
CA GLU A 138 -18.32 -9.30 -27.94
C GLU A 138 -18.75 -10.59 -28.67
N GLU A 139 -19.47 -10.47 -29.76
CA GLU A 139 -19.86 -11.60 -30.60
C GLU A 139 -19.08 -11.52 -31.92
N THR A 140 -18.40 -12.62 -32.26
CA THR A 140 -17.69 -12.73 -33.53
C THR A 140 -18.59 -13.48 -34.53
N ASP A 141 -18.93 -12.83 -35.62
CA ASP A 141 -19.73 -13.44 -36.65
C ASP A 141 -18.97 -14.56 -37.39
N LYS A 142 -19.67 -15.34 -38.23
CA LYS A 142 -19.08 -16.44 -39.02
C LYS A 142 -18.03 -15.95 -40.05
N HIS A 143 -17.94 -14.66 -40.28
CA HIS A 143 -16.98 -14.03 -41.20
C HIS A 143 -15.79 -13.39 -40.48
N GLY A 144 -15.70 -13.50 -39.15
CA GLY A 144 -14.60 -12.95 -38.35
C GLY A 144 -14.79 -11.49 -37.95
N ASN A 145 -15.92 -10.89 -38.23
CA ASN A 145 -16.22 -9.53 -37.80
C ASN A 145 -16.69 -9.55 -36.32
N LYS A 146 -16.08 -8.70 -35.51
CA LYS A 146 -16.44 -8.51 -34.10
C LYS A 146 -17.54 -7.45 -33.99
N THR A 147 -18.69 -7.85 -33.50
CA THR A 147 -19.79 -6.95 -33.15
C THR A 147 -19.91 -6.86 -31.65
N THR A 148 -19.94 -5.65 -31.13
CA THR A 148 -20.10 -5.38 -29.69
C THR A 148 -21.57 -5.03 -29.44
N THR A 149 -22.19 -5.65 -28.43
CA THR A 149 -23.55 -5.34 -27.97
C THR A 149 -23.49 -4.76 -26.57
N GLY A 150 -24.45 -3.87 -26.21
CA GLY A 150 -24.54 -3.28 -24.87
C GLY A 150 -23.69 -2.03 -24.66
N ASP A 151 -23.84 -1.42 -23.48
CA ASP A 151 -23.27 -0.10 -23.17
C ASP A 151 -21.81 -0.16 -22.71
N TYR A 152 -21.33 -1.32 -22.20
CA TYR A 152 -19.93 -1.49 -21.78
C TYR A 152 -19.45 -2.94 -21.87
N LEU A 153 -18.17 -3.11 -22.05
CA LEU A 153 -17.47 -4.38 -22.07
C LEU A 153 -16.61 -4.55 -20.82
N VAL A 154 -16.54 -5.78 -20.32
CA VAL A 154 -15.69 -6.14 -19.17
C VAL A 154 -14.74 -7.23 -19.59
N ASP A 155 -13.44 -6.97 -19.48
CA ASP A 155 -12.41 -7.98 -19.59
C ASP A 155 -11.88 -8.33 -18.18
N GLU A 156 -12.36 -9.44 -17.66
CA GLU A 156 -11.94 -9.94 -16.35
C GLU A 156 -10.45 -10.34 -16.32
N LYS A 157 -9.88 -10.67 -17.49
CA LYS A 157 -8.46 -11.04 -17.60
C LYS A 157 -7.53 -9.84 -17.43
N SER A 158 -7.89 -8.71 -18.04
CA SER A 158 -7.12 -7.47 -17.93
C SER A 158 -7.59 -6.58 -16.78
N ARG A 159 -8.66 -6.97 -16.06
CA ARG A 159 -9.33 -6.15 -15.03
C ARG A 159 -9.70 -4.77 -15.53
N THR A 160 -10.20 -4.69 -16.78
CA THR A 160 -10.64 -3.46 -17.40
C THR A 160 -12.14 -3.51 -17.70
N ALA A 161 -12.78 -2.36 -17.62
CA ALA A 161 -14.15 -2.15 -18.03
C ALA A 161 -14.20 -0.88 -18.88
N VAL A 162 -14.70 -0.99 -20.11
CA VAL A 162 -14.64 0.10 -21.09
C VAL A 162 -16.03 0.35 -21.66
N LEU A 163 -16.40 1.62 -21.82
CA LEU A 163 -17.65 2.01 -22.49
C LEU A 163 -17.59 1.71 -23.99
N THR A 164 -18.71 1.28 -24.56
CA THR A 164 -18.91 1.24 -26.01
C THR A 164 -19.33 2.61 -26.53
N GLU A 165 -19.33 2.83 -27.85
CA GLU A 165 -19.82 4.08 -28.43
C GLU A 165 -21.29 4.39 -28.02
N GLU A 166 -22.13 3.35 -27.94
CA GLU A 166 -23.51 3.48 -27.45
C GLU A 166 -23.56 3.85 -25.97
N GLY A 167 -22.64 3.27 -25.17
CA GLY A 167 -22.46 3.56 -23.74
C GLY A 167 -22.03 5.00 -23.49
N VAL A 168 -21.07 5.50 -24.25
CA VAL A 168 -20.62 6.89 -24.20
C VAL A 168 -21.77 7.84 -24.47
N ALA A 169 -22.47 7.66 -25.59
CA ALA A 169 -23.61 8.51 -25.97
C ALA A 169 -24.74 8.49 -24.92
N LYS A 170 -24.92 7.36 -24.23
CA LYS A 170 -25.89 7.23 -23.15
C LYS A 170 -25.42 7.91 -21.86
N ALA A 171 -24.14 7.77 -21.51
CA ALA A 171 -23.54 8.44 -20.36
C ALA A 171 -23.58 9.96 -20.51
N GLU A 172 -23.24 10.50 -21.69
CA GLU A 172 -23.34 11.93 -22.04
C GLU A 172 -24.74 12.49 -21.78
N LYS A 173 -25.77 11.78 -22.24
CA LYS A 173 -27.18 12.18 -22.04
C LYS A 173 -27.56 12.16 -20.55
N LEU A 174 -27.09 11.18 -19.78
CA LEU A 174 -27.43 11.03 -18.38
C LEU A 174 -26.74 12.11 -17.51
N ILE A 175 -25.49 12.48 -17.84
CA ILE A 175 -24.73 13.53 -17.14
C ILE A 175 -25.06 14.91 -17.63
N ARG A 176 -25.64 15.03 -18.86
CA ARG A 176 -25.95 16.27 -19.57
C ARG A 176 -24.69 17.04 -19.98
N VAL A 177 -23.78 16.36 -20.62
CA VAL A 177 -22.60 16.93 -21.29
C VAL A 177 -22.67 16.62 -22.78
N ASP A 178 -22.15 17.52 -23.62
CA ASP A 178 -22.23 17.37 -25.09
C ASP A 178 -21.15 16.42 -25.62
N ASN A 179 -19.97 16.38 -24.97
CA ASN A 179 -18.86 15.50 -25.33
C ASN A 179 -18.08 15.10 -24.08
N LEU A 180 -18.04 13.82 -23.76
CA LEU A 180 -17.36 13.30 -22.60
C LEU A 180 -15.83 13.33 -22.76
N TYR A 181 -15.31 13.31 -23.99
CA TYR A 181 -13.88 13.37 -24.30
C TYR A 181 -13.34 14.79 -24.46
N ASP A 182 -14.12 15.82 -24.17
CA ASP A 182 -13.61 17.19 -24.10
C ASP A 182 -12.66 17.33 -22.88
N VAL A 183 -11.57 18.09 -23.05
CA VAL A 183 -10.58 18.36 -21.96
C VAL A 183 -11.25 18.86 -20.67
N LYS A 184 -12.36 19.61 -20.79
CA LYS A 184 -13.15 20.10 -19.64
C LYS A 184 -13.90 19.00 -18.87
N ASN A 185 -14.12 17.85 -19.50
CA ASN A 185 -14.92 16.75 -18.97
C ASN A 185 -14.06 15.53 -18.63
N ILE A 186 -12.73 15.64 -18.68
CA ILE A 186 -11.80 14.52 -18.49
C ILE A 186 -11.98 13.88 -17.10
N ASP A 187 -12.24 14.69 -16.07
CA ASP A 187 -12.50 14.22 -14.70
C ASP A 187 -13.80 13.40 -14.60
N LEU A 188 -14.82 13.78 -15.39
CA LEU A 188 -16.08 13.05 -15.48
C LEU A 188 -15.90 11.72 -16.21
N LEU A 189 -15.13 11.70 -17.30
CA LEU A 189 -14.79 10.48 -18.03
C LEU A 189 -14.06 9.51 -17.11
N HIS A 190 -13.01 9.98 -16.45
CA HIS A 190 -12.24 9.20 -15.48
C HIS A 190 -13.13 8.67 -14.35
N GLY A 191 -13.95 9.54 -13.75
CA GLY A 191 -14.89 9.14 -12.69
C GLY A 191 -15.90 8.06 -13.12
N ILE A 192 -16.37 8.09 -14.39
CA ILE A 192 -17.25 7.06 -14.95
C ILE A 192 -16.50 5.74 -15.12
N GLU A 193 -15.30 5.76 -15.66
CA GLU A 193 -14.47 4.57 -15.84
C GLU A 193 -14.17 3.89 -14.51
N GLN A 194 -13.78 4.67 -13.48
CA GLN A 194 -13.56 4.11 -12.14
C GLN A 194 -14.85 3.59 -11.50
N ALA A 195 -15.98 4.28 -11.65
CA ALA A 195 -17.28 3.80 -11.18
C ALA A 195 -17.69 2.50 -11.90
N LEU A 196 -17.44 2.39 -13.19
CA LEU A 196 -17.70 1.20 -13.98
C LEU A 196 -16.84 0.02 -13.52
N ARG A 197 -15.54 0.24 -13.30
CA ARG A 197 -14.61 -0.76 -12.73
C ARG A 197 -15.08 -1.20 -11.35
N ALA A 198 -15.43 -0.27 -10.46
CA ALA A 198 -15.91 -0.55 -9.12
C ALA A 198 -17.16 -1.46 -9.13
N HIS A 199 -18.12 -1.20 -10.04
CA HIS A 199 -19.33 -2.00 -10.15
C HIS A 199 -19.12 -3.35 -10.82
N ALA A 200 -18.31 -3.41 -11.88
CA ALA A 200 -18.16 -4.59 -12.73
C ALA A 200 -17.14 -5.60 -12.17
N LEU A 201 -16.07 -5.16 -11.53
CA LEU A 201 -14.90 -5.98 -11.21
C LEU A 201 -14.65 -6.14 -9.71
N TYR A 202 -15.03 -5.18 -8.87
CA TYR A 202 -14.76 -5.22 -7.44
C TYR A 202 -15.98 -5.69 -6.65
N LYS A 203 -15.83 -6.78 -5.91
CA LYS A 203 -16.92 -7.44 -5.18
C LYS A 203 -16.74 -7.27 -3.67
N ARG A 204 -17.83 -6.98 -2.98
CA ARG A 204 -17.87 -6.94 -1.53
C ARG A 204 -17.59 -8.34 -0.95
N ASP A 205 -16.89 -8.36 0.17
CA ASP A 205 -16.45 -9.56 0.90
C ASP A 205 -15.47 -10.49 0.12
N VAL A 206 -15.00 -10.02 -1.05
CA VAL A 206 -13.92 -10.62 -1.86
C VAL A 206 -12.75 -9.66 -1.97
N ASP A 207 -12.94 -8.51 -2.61
CA ASP A 207 -11.90 -7.51 -2.83
C ASP A 207 -11.88 -6.43 -1.74
N TYR A 208 -13.00 -6.22 -1.05
CA TYR A 208 -13.14 -5.27 0.07
C TYR A 208 -14.25 -5.69 1.02
N MET A 209 -14.20 -5.14 2.24
CA MET A 209 -15.27 -5.26 3.21
C MET A 209 -15.64 -3.89 3.79
N ILE A 210 -16.86 -3.79 4.33
CA ILE A 210 -17.32 -2.57 5.01
C ILE A 210 -17.30 -2.83 6.51
N ARG A 211 -16.57 -1.97 7.23
CA ARG A 211 -16.52 -1.98 8.69
C ARG A 211 -16.56 -0.55 9.20
N ASP A 212 -17.40 -0.27 10.20
CA ASP A 212 -17.54 1.05 10.85
C ASP A 212 -17.82 2.21 9.87
N GLY A 213 -18.48 1.92 8.76
CA GLY A 213 -18.81 2.90 7.72
C GLY A 213 -17.65 3.24 6.78
N GLN A 214 -16.58 2.45 6.78
CA GLN A 214 -15.42 2.60 5.90
C GLN A 214 -15.26 1.38 5.00
N VAL A 215 -14.77 1.60 3.80
CA VAL A 215 -14.34 0.56 2.87
C VAL A 215 -12.92 0.14 3.25
N LEU A 216 -12.73 -1.12 3.55
CA LEU A 216 -11.42 -1.71 3.86
C LEU A 216 -11.04 -2.71 2.78
N ILE A 217 -9.87 -2.55 2.22
CA ILE A 217 -9.35 -3.45 1.18
C ILE A 217 -9.05 -4.82 1.79
N VAL A 218 -9.44 -5.87 1.08
CA VAL A 218 -9.01 -7.25 1.36
C VAL A 218 -7.93 -7.61 0.36
N ASP A 219 -6.79 -7.99 0.87
CA ASP A 219 -5.67 -8.41 0.03
C ASP A 219 -5.99 -9.71 -0.72
N GLU A 220 -5.85 -9.69 -2.02
CA GLU A 220 -6.15 -10.81 -2.92
C GLU A 220 -5.28 -12.05 -2.64
N PHE A 221 -4.03 -11.85 -2.18
CA PHE A 221 -3.09 -12.95 -1.97
C PHE A 221 -3.14 -13.50 -0.56
N THR A 222 -3.23 -12.63 0.43
CA THR A 222 -3.21 -13.04 1.84
C THR A 222 -4.61 -13.18 2.41
N GLY A 223 -5.63 -12.63 1.74
CA GLY A 223 -7.00 -12.56 2.25
C GLY A 223 -7.13 -11.71 3.51
N ARG A 224 -6.14 -10.85 3.80
CA ARG A 224 -6.12 -10.00 4.99
C ARG A 224 -6.75 -8.65 4.71
N VAL A 225 -7.40 -8.10 5.71
CA VAL A 225 -7.88 -6.71 5.67
C VAL A 225 -6.69 -5.78 5.85
N LEU A 226 -6.62 -4.76 5.01
CA LEU A 226 -5.56 -3.76 5.00
C LEU A 226 -6.10 -2.42 5.54
N PRO A 227 -6.07 -2.18 6.87
CA PRO A 227 -6.57 -0.93 7.44
C PRO A 227 -5.73 0.26 7.00
N GLY A 228 -6.39 1.39 6.74
CA GLY A 228 -5.72 2.62 6.34
C GLY A 228 -5.21 2.64 4.89
N ARG A 229 -5.46 1.61 4.09
CA ARG A 229 -5.08 1.54 2.68
C ARG A 229 -6.24 1.87 1.78
N ARG A 230 -5.92 2.50 0.65
CA ARG A 230 -6.89 2.91 -0.36
C ARG A 230 -6.37 2.54 -1.75
N TRP A 231 -7.28 2.24 -2.67
CA TRP A 231 -6.92 2.16 -4.08
C TRP A 231 -6.65 3.57 -4.62
N SER A 232 -5.69 3.68 -5.52
CA SER A 232 -5.36 4.91 -6.25
C SER A 232 -6.41 5.26 -7.32
N ASP A 233 -6.19 6.37 -7.97
CA ASP A 233 -6.86 6.82 -9.19
C ASP A 233 -8.39 6.94 -9.03
N GLY A 234 -8.88 7.37 -7.88
CA GLY A 234 -10.31 7.56 -7.66
C GLY A 234 -11.12 6.26 -7.51
N LEU A 235 -10.49 5.07 -7.65
CA LEU A 235 -11.18 3.78 -7.55
C LEU A 235 -11.76 3.55 -6.15
N HIS A 236 -11.03 3.94 -5.09
CA HIS A 236 -11.52 3.79 -3.72
C HIS A 236 -12.78 4.63 -3.48
N GLN A 237 -12.76 5.87 -3.93
CA GLN A 237 -13.90 6.78 -3.89
C GLN A 237 -15.08 6.26 -4.71
N ALA A 238 -14.81 5.65 -5.86
CA ALA A 238 -15.83 5.00 -6.67
C ALA A 238 -16.47 3.80 -5.95
N VAL A 239 -15.71 3.02 -5.19
CA VAL A 239 -16.23 1.93 -4.35
C VAL A 239 -17.00 2.49 -3.14
N GLU A 240 -16.51 3.57 -2.50
CA GLU A 240 -17.22 4.27 -1.43
C GLU A 240 -18.58 4.80 -1.95
N ALA A 241 -18.59 5.39 -3.14
CA ALA A 241 -19.83 5.84 -3.80
C ALA A 241 -20.77 4.69 -4.10
N LYS A 242 -20.28 3.56 -4.61
CA LYS A 242 -21.05 2.34 -4.90
C LYS A 242 -21.74 1.82 -3.65
N GLU A 243 -21.05 1.78 -2.52
CA GLU A 243 -21.55 1.24 -1.25
C GLU A 243 -22.31 2.28 -0.41
N ASN A 244 -22.49 3.52 -0.94
CA ASN A 244 -23.14 4.63 -0.24
C ASN A 244 -22.54 4.94 1.14
N VAL A 245 -21.24 4.74 1.30
CA VAL A 245 -20.49 5.24 2.46
C VAL A 245 -20.00 6.65 2.18
N LYS A 246 -19.59 7.36 3.25
CA LYS A 246 -19.06 8.71 3.09
C LYS A 246 -17.78 8.66 2.25
N ILE A 247 -17.79 9.37 1.13
CA ILE A 247 -16.58 9.53 0.31
C ILE A 247 -15.61 10.45 1.05
N GLU A 248 -14.41 9.93 1.31
CA GLU A 248 -13.31 10.75 1.82
C GLU A 248 -12.59 11.42 0.65
N ARG A 249 -12.00 12.60 0.92
CA ARG A 249 -11.28 13.36 -0.08
C ARG A 249 -10.20 12.52 -0.75
N GLU A 250 -9.95 12.77 -2.01
CA GLU A 250 -8.82 12.17 -2.72
C GLU A 250 -7.51 12.57 -2.07
N ASN A 251 -6.54 11.69 -2.11
CA ASN A 251 -5.24 11.94 -1.52
C ASN A 251 -4.24 12.19 -2.65
N GLN A 252 -3.54 13.32 -2.56
CA GLN A 252 -2.42 13.60 -3.45
C GLN A 252 -1.19 12.81 -3.02
N THR A 253 -0.48 12.22 -3.96
CA THR A 253 0.81 11.55 -3.72
C THR A 253 1.85 12.56 -3.25
N LEU A 254 2.41 12.34 -2.06
CA LEU A 254 3.48 13.16 -1.50
C LEU A 254 4.86 12.55 -1.76
N ALA A 255 4.96 11.23 -1.67
CA ALA A 255 6.18 10.48 -1.96
C ALA A 255 5.81 9.06 -2.38
N THR A 256 6.56 8.50 -3.31
CA THR A 256 6.35 7.13 -3.80
C THR A 256 7.66 6.47 -4.19
N ILE A 257 7.74 5.14 -4.03
CA ILE A 257 8.81 4.30 -4.55
C ILE A 257 8.31 2.88 -4.75
N THR A 258 8.71 2.23 -5.85
CA THR A 258 8.45 0.79 -6.00
C THR A 258 9.40 -0.03 -5.12
N LEU A 259 8.94 -1.20 -4.66
CA LEU A 259 9.82 -2.11 -3.91
C LEU A 259 11.06 -2.49 -4.71
N GLN A 260 10.92 -2.69 -6.03
CA GLN A 260 12.04 -2.99 -6.90
C GLN A 260 13.14 -1.92 -6.81
N ASN A 261 12.76 -0.65 -6.94
CA ASN A 261 13.72 0.45 -6.88
C ASN A 261 14.24 0.68 -5.47
N TYR A 262 13.41 0.49 -4.43
CA TYR A 262 13.87 0.55 -3.06
C TYR A 262 14.97 -0.48 -2.77
N PHE A 263 14.77 -1.76 -3.14
CA PHE A 263 15.76 -2.81 -2.90
C PHE A 263 17.02 -2.69 -3.77
N ARG A 264 16.94 -1.96 -4.89
CA ARG A 264 18.12 -1.63 -5.71
C ARG A 264 19.02 -0.56 -5.09
N LEU A 265 18.58 0.15 -4.06
CA LEU A 265 19.40 1.10 -3.31
C LEU A 265 20.50 0.40 -2.50
N TYR A 266 20.32 -0.87 -2.15
CA TYR A 266 21.31 -1.60 -1.38
C TYR A 266 22.55 -1.95 -2.20
N GLU A 267 23.74 -1.67 -1.63
CA GLU A 267 25.02 -2.06 -2.25
C GLU A 267 25.11 -3.59 -2.40
N LYS A 268 24.55 -4.33 -1.43
CA LYS A 268 24.44 -5.79 -1.46
C LYS A 268 23.03 -6.22 -1.05
N LEU A 269 22.45 -7.07 -1.87
CA LEU A 269 21.14 -7.67 -1.60
C LEU A 269 21.28 -9.19 -1.60
N ALA A 270 20.62 -9.84 -0.65
CA ALA A 270 20.47 -11.29 -0.59
C ALA A 270 19.07 -11.66 -0.10
N GLY A 271 18.67 -12.88 -0.31
CA GLY A 271 17.38 -13.37 0.17
C GLY A 271 17.36 -14.87 0.37
N MET A 272 16.30 -15.36 0.98
CA MET A 272 16.04 -16.79 1.20
C MET A 272 14.55 -17.08 1.15
N THR A 273 14.22 -18.23 0.60
CA THR A 273 12.86 -18.79 0.53
C THR A 273 12.93 -20.27 0.21
N GLY A 274 11.86 -20.99 0.46
CA GLY A 274 11.69 -22.39 0.04
C GLY A 274 11.26 -22.57 -1.42
N THR A 275 10.97 -21.52 -2.18
CA THR A 275 10.22 -21.59 -3.45
C THR A 275 10.72 -20.65 -4.57
N ALA A 276 11.96 -20.17 -4.54
CA ALA A 276 12.50 -19.22 -5.52
C ALA A 276 12.80 -19.82 -6.91
N ASP A 277 13.01 -21.13 -7.02
CA ASP A 277 13.50 -21.77 -8.23
C ASP A 277 12.62 -21.51 -9.47
N THR A 278 11.31 -21.46 -9.28
CA THR A 278 10.35 -21.19 -10.37
C THR A 278 10.47 -19.79 -10.95
N GLU A 279 11.01 -18.83 -10.19
CA GLU A 279 11.10 -17.40 -10.51
C GLU A 279 12.56 -16.93 -10.68
N ALA A 280 13.53 -17.87 -10.83
CA ALA A 280 14.95 -17.57 -10.92
C ALA A 280 15.28 -16.55 -12.03
N SER A 281 14.59 -16.64 -13.17
CA SER A 281 14.77 -15.69 -14.29
C SER A 281 14.35 -14.25 -13.91
N GLU A 282 13.30 -14.07 -13.13
CA GLU A 282 12.84 -12.76 -12.68
C GLU A 282 13.81 -12.16 -11.66
N PHE A 283 14.27 -12.94 -10.68
CA PHE A 283 15.30 -12.51 -9.73
C PHE A 283 16.56 -12.02 -10.44
N HIS A 284 17.00 -12.76 -11.46
CA HIS A 284 18.18 -12.37 -12.23
C HIS A 284 17.95 -11.10 -13.08
N GLN A 285 16.82 -11.00 -13.77
CA GLN A 285 16.54 -9.87 -14.67
C GLN A 285 16.33 -8.55 -13.89
N ILE A 286 15.56 -8.58 -12.82
CA ILE A 286 15.15 -7.37 -12.08
C ILE A 286 16.19 -7.00 -11.01
N TYR A 287 16.62 -7.96 -10.19
CA TYR A 287 17.45 -7.69 -9.00
C TYR A 287 18.91 -8.10 -9.16
N LYS A 288 19.29 -8.74 -10.29
CA LYS A 288 20.62 -9.29 -10.52
C LYS A 288 21.04 -10.33 -9.47
N LEU A 289 20.06 -11.08 -8.96
CA LEU A 289 20.25 -12.14 -8.01
C LEU A 289 20.21 -13.50 -8.69
N ASP A 290 21.20 -14.36 -8.39
CA ASP A 290 21.20 -15.76 -8.80
C ASP A 290 20.53 -16.62 -7.72
N VAL A 291 19.74 -17.59 -8.16
CA VAL A 291 19.06 -18.52 -7.27
C VAL A 291 19.88 -19.81 -7.15
N VAL A 292 20.27 -20.13 -5.91
CA VAL A 292 20.99 -21.37 -5.59
C VAL A 292 20.09 -22.27 -4.78
N VAL A 293 19.80 -23.45 -5.29
CA VAL A 293 19.01 -24.48 -4.61
C VAL A 293 19.90 -25.25 -3.65
N VAL A 294 19.68 -25.05 -2.35
CA VAL A 294 20.39 -25.77 -1.30
C VAL A 294 19.66 -27.10 -1.01
N PRO A 295 20.37 -28.24 -1.06
CA PRO A 295 19.76 -29.54 -0.73
C PRO A 295 19.14 -29.56 0.67
N THR A 296 18.03 -30.28 0.82
CA THR A 296 17.36 -30.44 2.10
C THR A 296 18.20 -31.28 3.06
N ASN A 297 18.15 -30.98 4.37
CA ASN A 297 18.88 -31.75 5.39
C ASN A 297 18.40 -33.21 5.47
N GLN A 298 17.11 -33.44 5.34
CA GLN A 298 16.51 -34.77 5.28
C GLN A 298 15.73 -34.92 3.96
N PRO A 299 15.71 -36.14 3.38
CA PRO A 299 14.92 -36.41 2.17
C PRO A 299 13.44 -36.10 2.40
N MET A 300 12.81 -35.45 1.42
CA MET A 300 11.36 -35.26 1.44
C MET A 300 10.66 -36.56 1.07
N ILE A 301 9.85 -37.07 2.01
CA ILE A 301 9.07 -38.31 1.86
C ILE A 301 7.56 -38.09 1.76
N ARG A 302 7.13 -36.83 1.66
CA ARG A 302 5.72 -36.46 1.50
C ARG A 302 5.15 -37.04 0.21
N ALA A 303 3.95 -37.60 0.30
CA ALA A 303 3.20 -38.12 -0.83
C ALA A 303 2.34 -37.02 -1.46
N ASP A 304 2.74 -36.53 -2.63
CA ASP A 304 1.95 -35.54 -3.39
C ASP A 304 1.01 -36.31 -4.37
N HIS A 305 -0.28 -36.41 -4.01
CA HIS A 305 -1.29 -37.08 -4.81
C HIS A 305 -1.66 -36.25 -6.06
N GLN A 306 -2.21 -36.92 -7.07
CA GLN A 306 -2.72 -36.25 -8.27
C GLN A 306 -3.92 -35.38 -7.94
N ASP A 307 -4.10 -34.32 -8.75
CA ASP A 307 -5.25 -33.43 -8.64
C ASP A 307 -6.54 -34.19 -9.01
N VAL A 308 -7.60 -33.89 -8.28
CA VAL A 308 -8.95 -34.46 -8.50
C VAL A 308 -9.83 -33.33 -9.05
N VAL A 309 -10.42 -33.52 -10.24
CA VAL A 309 -11.18 -32.48 -10.92
C VAL A 309 -12.65 -32.88 -11.04
N TYR A 310 -13.54 -32.00 -10.56
CA TYR A 310 -14.99 -32.12 -10.59
C TYR A 310 -15.63 -31.18 -11.63
N ALA A 311 -16.87 -31.49 -12.01
CA ALA A 311 -17.62 -30.65 -12.95
C ALA A 311 -18.02 -29.30 -12.31
N SER A 312 -18.49 -29.35 -11.07
CA SER A 312 -19.00 -28.17 -10.34
C SER A 312 -18.26 -27.93 -9.02
N GLU A 313 -18.29 -26.70 -8.54
CA GLU A 313 -17.77 -26.34 -7.21
C GLU A 313 -18.51 -27.08 -6.10
N ARG A 314 -19.81 -27.33 -6.26
CA ARG A 314 -20.63 -28.03 -5.27
C ARG A 314 -20.09 -29.44 -5.02
N GLU A 315 -19.90 -30.24 -6.09
CA GLU A 315 -19.34 -31.57 -6.01
C GLU A 315 -17.94 -31.58 -5.38
N LYS A 316 -17.10 -30.64 -5.78
CA LYS A 316 -15.77 -30.46 -5.22
C LYS A 316 -15.82 -30.29 -3.69
N TYR A 317 -16.66 -29.36 -3.20
CA TYR A 317 -16.74 -29.07 -1.75
C TYR A 317 -17.34 -30.24 -0.97
N GLU A 318 -18.28 -30.98 -1.54
CA GLU A 318 -18.82 -32.21 -0.94
C GLU A 318 -17.72 -33.27 -0.79
N ALA A 319 -16.92 -33.49 -1.83
CA ALA A 319 -15.79 -34.42 -1.81
C ALA A 319 -14.69 -34.00 -0.84
N VAL A 320 -14.35 -32.72 -0.80
CA VAL A 320 -13.41 -32.15 0.17
C VAL A 320 -13.87 -32.41 1.60
N ALA A 321 -15.16 -32.21 1.88
CA ALA A 321 -15.70 -32.45 3.22
C ALA A 321 -15.71 -33.94 3.59
N ASP A 322 -15.95 -34.83 2.63
CA ASP A 322 -15.89 -36.30 2.85
C ASP A 322 -14.45 -36.75 3.17
N GLU A 323 -13.45 -36.23 2.42
CA GLU A 323 -12.04 -36.52 2.68
C GLU A 323 -11.61 -36.03 4.07
N ILE A 324 -12.00 -34.79 4.45
CA ILE A 324 -11.69 -34.21 5.78
C ILE A 324 -12.25 -35.10 6.90
N VAL A 325 -13.49 -35.59 6.75
CA VAL A 325 -14.11 -36.49 7.74
C VAL A 325 -13.32 -37.78 7.88
N GLN A 326 -12.95 -38.40 6.76
CA GLN A 326 -12.20 -39.64 6.76
C GLN A 326 -10.82 -39.52 7.40
N LEU A 327 -10.09 -38.46 7.05
CA LEU A 327 -8.76 -38.21 7.60
C LEU A 327 -8.82 -37.90 9.11
N ARG A 328 -9.76 -37.07 9.53
CA ARG A 328 -9.98 -36.75 10.94
C ARG A 328 -10.34 -37.98 11.76
N ASP A 329 -11.21 -38.81 11.26
CA ASP A 329 -11.67 -40.02 11.98
C ASP A 329 -10.56 -41.07 12.13
N ARG A 330 -9.54 -41.05 11.25
CA ARG A 330 -8.27 -41.76 11.43
C ARG A 330 -7.34 -41.13 12.45
N GLY A 331 -7.60 -39.85 12.84
CA GLY A 331 -6.72 -39.10 13.72
C GLY A 331 -5.63 -38.32 12.98
N GLN A 332 -5.66 -38.27 11.66
CA GLN A 332 -4.72 -37.51 10.85
C GLN A 332 -5.08 -36.02 10.87
N PRO A 333 -4.15 -35.09 11.17
CA PRO A 333 -4.39 -33.66 11.11
C PRO A 333 -4.50 -33.17 9.65
N VAL A 334 -5.43 -32.25 9.42
CA VAL A 334 -5.73 -31.73 8.07
C VAL A 334 -5.59 -30.21 8.07
N LEU A 335 -4.79 -29.69 7.13
CA LEU A 335 -4.75 -28.28 6.80
C LEU A 335 -5.38 -28.05 5.43
N VAL A 336 -6.46 -27.27 5.40
CA VAL A 336 -7.18 -26.96 4.16
C VAL A 336 -6.80 -25.56 3.70
N GLY A 337 -6.23 -25.44 2.49
CA GLY A 337 -5.95 -24.18 1.82
C GLY A 337 -7.11 -23.72 0.95
N THR A 338 -7.57 -22.50 1.13
CA THR A 338 -8.61 -21.85 0.32
C THR A 338 -8.08 -20.53 -0.25
N VAL A 339 -8.57 -20.10 -1.42
CA VAL A 339 -8.08 -18.89 -2.10
C VAL A 339 -8.77 -17.60 -1.63
N SER A 340 -9.93 -17.69 -0.97
CA SER A 340 -10.66 -16.52 -0.48
C SER A 340 -11.37 -16.75 0.85
N ILE A 341 -11.73 -15.65 1.51
CA ILE A 341 -12.51 -15.68 2.77
C ILE A 341 -13.88 -16.32 2.51
N GLU A 342 -14.56 -15.95 1.42
CA GLU A 342 -15.87 -16.51 1.03
C GLU A 342 -15.81 -18.02 0.90
N LYS A 343 -14.79 -18.55 0.19
CA LYS A 343 -14.59 -19.98 -0.01
C LYS A 343 -14.28 -20.69 1.29
N SER A 344 -13.53 -20.05 2.21
CA SER A 344 -13.26 -20.59 3.54
C SER A 344 -14.52 -20.67 4.42
N GLU A 345 -15.37 -19.66 4.37
CA GLU A 345 -16.63 -19.62 5.10
C GLU A 345 -17.65 -20.64 4.53
N ARG A 346 -17.72 -20.77 3.20
CA ARG A 346 -18.55 -21.79 2.54
C ARG A 346 -18.19 -23.22 3.00
N LEU A 347 -16.90 -23.56 2.99
CA LEU A 347 -16.43 -24.85 3.50
C LEU A 347 -16.69 -25.01 5.00
N SER A 348 -16.45 -23.96 5.79
CA SER A 348 -16.76 -23.97 7.22
C SER A 348 -18.22 -24.26 7.50
N ASN A 349 -19.14 -23.66 6.76
CA ASN A 349 -20.57 -23.88 6.92
C ASN A 349 -20.96 -25.32 6.57
N LEU A 350 -20.35 -25.92 5.53
CA LEU A 350 -20.54 -27.31 5.15
C LEU A 350 -20.04 -28.26 6.25
N LEU A 351 -18.85 -28.00 6.81
CA LEU A 351 -18.29 -28.81 7.90
C LEU A 351 -19.10 -28.67 9.21
N LYS A 352 -19.65 -27.47 9.50
CA LYS A 352 -20.57 -27.26 10.63
C LYS A 352 -21.86 -28.10 10.46
N ALA A 353 -22.44 -28.13 9.25
CA ALA A 353 -23.61 -28.95 8.94
C ALA A 353 -23.34 -30.45 9.17
N ARG A 354 -22.11 -30.91 8.89
CA ARG A 354 -21.64 -32.30 9.13
C ARG A 354 -21.14 -32.52 10.57
N LYS A 355 -21.20 -31.51 11.45
CA LYS A 355 -20.75 -31.56 12.85
C LYS A 355 -19.26 -31.88 13.00
N VAL A 356 -18.42 -31.45 12.06
CA VAL A 356 -16.98 -31.57 12.12
C VAL A 356 -16.39 -30.40 12.88
N PRO A 357 -15.74 -30.62 14.05
CA PRO A 357 -15.00 -29.55 14.73
C PRO A 357 -13.84 -29.07 13.86
N HIS A 358 -13.74 -27.78 13.64
CA HIS A 358 -12.67 -27.19 12.85
C HIS A 358 -12.40 -25.75 13.29
N VAL A 359 -11.22 -25.25 12.95
CA VAL A 359 -10.82 -23.85 13.18
C VAL A 359 -10.63 -23.17 11.83
N VAL A 360 -11.16 -21.94 11.70
CA VAL A 360 -11.00 -21.13 10.48
C VAL A 360 -10.00 -20.02 10.76
N LEU A 361 -9.00 -19.95 9.91
CA LEU A 361 -7.96 -18.94 9.92
C LEU A 361 -8.12 -18.07 8.67
N ASN A 362 -8.64 -16.88 8.86
CA ASN A 362 -8.80 -15.90 7.81
C ASN A 362 -8.49 -14.50 8.36
N ALA A 363 -8.53 -13.49 7.49
CA ALA A 363 -8.22 -12.11 7.87
C ALA A 363 -9.03 -11.52 9.03
N LYS A 364 -10.15 -12.15 9.40
CA LYS A 364 -10.97 -11.72 10.55
C LYS A 364 -10.32 -12.08 11.89
N PHE A 365 -9.35 -13.01 11.92
CA PHE A 365 -8.74 -13.58 13.14
C PHE A 365 -7.21 -13.53 13.14
N HIS A 366 -6.61 -12.57 12.44
CA HIS A 366 -5.16 -12.51 12.26
C HIS A 366 -4.35 -12.40 13.56
N GLU A 367 -4.90 -11.78 14.63
CA GLU A 367 -4.22 -11.63 15.92
C GLU A 367 -3.90 -12.98 16.59
N LYS A 368 -4.74 -14.00 16.34
CA LYS A 368 -4.57 -15.35 16.88
C LYS A 368 -3.97 -16.35 15.89
N GLU A 369 -3.52 -15.85 14.76
CA GLU A 369 -3.05 -16.69 13.64
C GLU A 369 -1.93 -17.64 14.06
N ALA A 370 -0.88 -17.11 14.66
CA ALA A 370 0.28 -17.90 15.08
C ALA A 370 -0.09 -18.97 16.11
N GLU A 371 -1.01 -18.64 17.03
CA GLU A 371 -1.49 -19.58 18.06
C GLU A 371 -2.29 -20.75 17.45
N ILE A 372 -3.18 -20.43 16.50
CA ILE A 372 -4.03 -21.43 15.83
C ILE A 372 -3.16 -22.35 14.99
N VAL A 373 -2.22 -21.81 14.21
CA VAL A 373 -1.33 -22.58 13.34
C VAL A 373 -0.42 -23.50 14.15
N ALA A 374 0.08 -23.03 15.29
CA ALA A 374 0.90 -23.83 16.18
C ALA A 374 0.19 -25.11 16.67
N GLN A 375 -1.14 -25.13 16.70
CA GLN A 375 -1.94 -26.28 17.14
C GLN A 375 -2.50 -27.12 15.98
N ALA A 376 -2.29 -26.71 14.73
CA ALA A 376 -2.82 -27.40 13.55
C ALA A 376 -2.27 -28.84 13.36
N GLY A 377 -1.12 -29.16 13.98
CA GLY A 377 -0.51 -30.48 13.92
C GLY A 377 -1.00 -31.51 14.96
N ARG A 378 -2.04 -31.22 15.75
CA ARG A 378 -2.60 -32.16 16.75
C ARG A 378 -3.42 -33.28 16.09
N PRO A 379 -3.50 -34.45 16.71
CA PRO A 379 -4.28 -35.55 16.16
C PRO A 379 -5.74 -35.16 15.84
N GLY A 380 -6.19 -35.42 14.62
CA GLY A 380 -7.56 -35.18 14.17
C GLY A 380 -7.94 -33.67 14.12
N SER A 381 -6.98 -32.74 14.20
CA SER A 381 -7.28 -31.31 14.03
C SER A 381 -7.61 -30.99 12.57
N VAL A 382 -8.61 -30.12 12.36
CA VAL A 382 -9.00 -29.61 11.05
C VAL A 382 -8.85 -28.10 11.08
N THR A 383 -7.94 -27.57 10.26
CA THR A 383 -7.69 -26.11 10.16
C THR A 383 -7.94 -25.68 8.72
N ILE A 384 -8.84 -24.71 8.54
CA ILE A 384 -9.08 -24.06 7.24
C ILE A 384 -8.31 -22.74 7.24
N ALA A 385 -7.42 -22.58 6.29
CA ALA A 385 -6.61 -21.37 6.16
C ALA A 385 -6.80 -20.73 4.79
N THR A 386 -6.98 -19.39 4.75
CA THR A 386 -6.88 -18.64 3.50
C THR A 386 -5.41 -18.43 3.17
N ASN A 387 -5.08 -18.61 1.92
CA ASN A 387 -3.76 -18.45 1.29
C ASN A 387 -2.57 -18.50 2.28
N MET A 388 -1.90 -17.45 2.53
CA MET A 388 -0.65 -17.44 3.30
C MET A 388 -0.82 -17.36 4.82
N ALA A 389 -2.02 -17.62 5.35
CA ALA A 389 -2.22 -17.61 6.79
C ALA A 389 -1.24 -18.55 7.50
N GLY A 390 -0.57 -18.04 8.54
CA GLY A 390 0.47 -18.76 9.28
C GLY A 390 1.84 -18.84 8.58
N ARG A 391 2.14 -18.00 7.60
CA ARG A 391 3.46 -17.93 6.97
C ARG A 391 4.53 -17.58 8.02
N GLY A 392 5.70 -18.21 7.93
CA GLY A 392 6.77 -18.03 8.92
C GLY A 392 6.52 -18.73 10.26
N THR A 393 5.35 -19.37 10.44
CA THR A 393 5.06 -20.19 11.63
C THR A 393 5.10 -21.69 11.27
N ASP A 394 5.85 -22.45 12.04
CA ASP A 394 5.97 -23.90 11.83
C ASP A 394 4.79 -24.68 12.43
N ILE A 395 4.32 -25.70 11.71
CA ILE A 395 3.29 -26.63 12.19
C ILE A 395 3.99 -27.84 12.83
N VAL A 396 4.03 -27.83 14.15
CA VAL A 396 4.67 -28.91 14.91
C VAL A 396 3.68 -30.09 15.03
N LEU A 397 4.08 -31.28 14.54
CA LEU A 397 3.27 -32.49 14.69
C LEU A 397 3.14 -32.84 16.18
N GLY A 398 1.90 -33.10 16.63
CA GLY A 398 1.55 -33.28 18.04
C GLY A 398 1.11 -31.97 18.73
N GLY A 399 1.29 -30.79 18.08
CA GLY A 399 1.02 -29.45 18.62
C GLY A 399 2.28 -28.83 19.26
N ASN A 400 2.22 -27.51 19.49
CA ASN A 400 3.31 -26.74 20.11
C ASN A 400 3.04 -26.59 21.61
N PRO A 401 3.78 -27.32 22.50
CA PRO A 401 3.56 -27.29 23.95
C PRO A 401 3.96 -25.95 24.57
N ASP A 402 4.97 -25.25 24.01
CA ASP A 402 5.45 -23.98 24.56
C ASP A 402 4.41 -22.89 24.32
N ALA A 403 3.80 -22.82 23.12
CA ALA A 403 2.71 -21.90 22.83
C ALA A 403 1.46 -22.19 23.70
N MET A 404 1.17 -23.44 24.01
CA MET A 404 0.06 -23.82 24.91
C MET A 404 0.35 -23.38 26.36
N ALA A 405 1.60 -23.51 26.79
CA ALA A 405 1.99 -23.12 28.13
C ALA A 405 1.97 -21.60 28.31
N ASP A 406 2.40 -20.83 27.30
CA ASP A 406 2.36 -19.37 27.33
C ASP A 406 0.94 -18.81 27.43
N GLN A 407 -0.04 -19.42 26.76
CA GLN A 407 -1.45 -19.08 26.92
C GLN A 407 -1.95 -19.30 28.36
N GLN A 408 -1.48 -20.36 29.02
CA GLN A 408 -1.85 -20.70 30.39
C GLN A 408 -0.99 -19.97 31.44
N ARG A 409 0.08 -19.27 31.06
CA ARG A 409 0.96 -18.51 31.96
C ARG A 409 0.24 -17.39 32.66
N VAL A 410 -0.79 -16.81 32.03
CA VAL A 410 -1.65 -15.78 32.64
C VAL A 410 -2.45 -16.34 33.83
N GLU A 411 -2.65 -17.67 33.88
CA GLU A 411 -3.40 -18.37 34.93
C GLU A 411 -2.47 -18.99 36.00
N ALA A 412 -1.16 -19.14 35.71
CA ALA A 412 -0.21 -19.72 36.66
C ALA A 412 0.29 -18.68 37.67
N GLN A 413 0.08 -18.96 38.95
CA GLN A 413 0.49 -18.09 40.06
C GLN A 413 1.95 -18.29 40.49
N ASP A 414 2.64 -19.36 40.03
CA ASP A 414 3.99 -19.74 40.44
C ASP A 414 4.78 -20.37 39.27
N GLU A 415 6.07 -20.04 39.16
CA GLU A 415 6.99 -20.52 38.10
C GLU A 415 7.18 -22.07 38.19
N GLU A 416 7.16 -22.67 39.37
CA GLU A 416 7.29 -24.10 39.55
C GLU A 416 6.09 -24.88 39.00
N GLN A 417 4.88 -24.32 39.17
CA GLN A 417 3.66 -24.86 38.58
C GLN A 417 3.67 -24.76 37.06
N PHE A 418 4.16 -23.62 36.51
CA PHE A 418 4.33 -23.43 35.10
C PHE A 418 5.28 -24.48 34.49
N GLN A 419 6.46 -24.70 35.08
CA GLN A 419 7.44 -25.67 34.59
C GLN A 419 6.91 -27.10 34.63
N LYS A 420 6.18 -27.46 35.68
CA LYS A 420 5.51 -28.78 35.76
C LYS A 420 4.47 -28.96 34.70
N LYS A 421 3.64 -27.96 34.48
CA LYS A 421 2.62 -27.97 33.41
C LYS A 421 3.21 -28.04 32.02
N LEU A 422 4.29 -27.30 31.76
CA LEU A 422 5.04 -27.35 30.51
C LEU A 422 5.63 -28.76 30.26
N ALA A 423 6.17 -29.41 31.30
CA ALA A 423 6.67 -30.77 31.16
C ALA A 423 5.55 -31.79 30.83
N GLU A 424 4.36 -31.65 31.44
CA GLU A 424 3.17 -32.45 31.11
C GLU A 424 2.73 -32.24 29.67
N LEU A 425 2.66 -30.98 29.22
CA LEU A 425 2.28 -30.63 27.85
C LEU A 425 3.29 -31.18 26.83
N ARG A 426 4.59 -31.11 27.12
CA ARG A 426 5.65 -31.69 26.25
C ARG A 426 5.53 -33.23 26.16
N ALA A 427 5.25 -33.90 27.28
CA ALA A 427 5.04 -35.33 27.27
C ALA A 427 3.78 -35.74 26.50
N GLN A 428 2.72 -34.94 26.59
CA GLN A 428 1.49 -35.19 25.80
C GLN A 428 1.73 -34.93 24.31
N ALA A 429 2.39 -33.84 23.94
CA ALA A 429 2.71 -33.52 22.56
C ALA A 429 3.62 -34.58 21.92
N ALA A 430 4.55 -35.19 22.66
CA ALA A 430 5.37 -36.28 22.17
C ALA A 430 4.53 -37.52 21.82
N LYS A 431 3.60 -37.93 22.70
CA LYS A 431 2.68 -39.05 22.43
C LYS A 431 1.75 -38.77 21.27
N ASP A 432 1.26 -37.56 21.16
CA ASP A 432 0.40 -37.16 20.06
C ASP A 432 1.17 -37.05 18.73
N LYS A 433 2.45 -36.66 18.76
CA LYS A 433 3.35 -36.73 17.59
C LYS A 433 3.51 -38.16 17.09
N GLU A 434 3.75 -39.15 17.97
CA GLU A 434 3.87 -40.55 17.58
C GLU A 434 2.60 -41.05 16.87
N LYS A 435 1.40 -40.67 17.37
CA LYS A 435 0.13 -41.06 16.73
C LYS A 435 0.02 -40.45 15.34
N VAL A 436 0.31 -39.15 15.21
CA VAL A 436 0.22 -38.43 13.94
C VAL A 436 1.21 -39.00 12.91
N LEU A 437 2.42 -39.37 13.35
CA LEU A 437 3.42 -39.99 12.48
C LEU A 437 2.97 -41.34 11.99
N ALA A 438 2.32 -42.15 12.84
CA ALA A 438 1.76 -43.46 12.47
C ALA A 438 0.64 -43.36 11.44
N GLU A 439 -0.18 -42.30 11.50
CA GLU A 439 -1.26 -42.02 10.53
C GLU A 439 -0.80 -41.29 9.26
N GLY A 440 0.52 -41.08 9.06
CA GLY A 440 1.08 -40.51 7.85
C GLY A 440 1.34 -38.98 7.89
N GLY A 441 1.36 -38.38 9.08
CA GLY A 441 1.70 -36.96 9.26
C GLY A 441 0.57 -35.97 8.88
N LEU A 442 0.92 -34.74 8.61
CA LEU A 442 -0.04 -33.67 8.23
C LEU A 442 -0.51 -33.87 6.79
N PHE A 443 -1.83 -33.82 6.56
CA PHE A 443 -2.44 -33.86 5.24
C PHE A 443 -2.83 -32.46 4.78
N ILE A 444 -2.39 -32.05 3.60
CA ILE A 444 -2.74 -30.78 2.96
C ILE A 444 -3.86 -31.02 1.94
N VAL A 445 -4.96 -30.31 2.10
CA VAL A 445 -6.07 -30.26 1.13
C VAL A 445 -6.07 -28.88 0.48
N GLY A 446 -5.75 -28.79 -0.80
CA GLY A 446 -5.96 -27.58 -1.59
C GLY A 446 -7.35 -27.59 -2.22
N THR A 447 -8.16 -26.56 -2.02
CA THR A 447 -9.50 -26.49 -2.62
C THR A 447 -9.49 -25.91 -4.03
N GLU A 448 -8.37 -25.32 -4.44
CA GLU A 448 -8.13 -24.77 -5.78
C GLU A 448 -6.61 -24.68 -6.03
N ARG A 449 -6.24 -24.51 -7.30
CA ARG A 449 -4.89 -24.10 -7.67
C ARG A 449 -4.80 -22.58 -7.62
N HIS A 450 -3.70 -22.08 -7.10
CA HIS A 450 -3.39 -20.65 -7.10
C HIS A 450 -2.90 -20.19 -8.48
N GLU A 451 -2.86 -18.88 -8.69
CA GLU A 451 -2.32 -18.30 -9.92
C GLU A 451 -0.84 -18.62 -10.15
N SER A 452 -0.07 -18.84 -9.08
CA SER A 452 1.34 -19.20 -9.12
C SER A 452 1.58 -20.60 -8.55
N ARG A 453 2.36 -21.42 -9.27
CA ARG A 453 2.82 -22.73 -8.81
C ARG A 453 3.61 -22.65 -7.50
N ARG A 454 4.28 -21.53 -7.30
CA ARG A 454 5.05 -21.24 -6.09
C ARG A 454 4.17 -21.23 -4.85
N VAL A 455 3.00 -20.61 -4.90
CA VAL A 455 2.03 -20.56 -3.79
C VAL A 455 1.49 -21.96 -3.49
N ASP A 456 1.22 -22.77 -4.51
CA ASP A 456 0.84 -24.18 -4.33
C ASP A 456 1.96 -24.97 -3.62
N ASN A 457 3.23 -24.74 -4.00
CA ASN A 457 4.37 -25.38 -3.37
C ASN A 457 4.57 -24.93 -1.92
N GLN A 458 4.31 -23.65 -1.60
CA GLN A 458 4.31 -23.13 -0.23
C GLN A 458 3.24 -23.79 0.63
N LEU A 459 2.04 -24.01 0.08
CA LEU A 459 0.97 -24.72 0.77
C LEU A 459 1.37 -26.18 1.03
N ARG A 460 1.84 -26.90 0.01
CA ARG A 460 2.35 -28.27 0.15
C ARG A 460 3.50 -28.35 1.15
N GLY A 461 4.40 -27.37 1.12
CA GLY A 461 5.58 -27.26 1.99
C GLY A 461 5.29 -27.08 3.48
N ARG A 462 4.01 -26.93 3.87
CA ARG A 462 3.58 -26.99 5.26
C ARG A 462 3.64 -28.39 5.85
N SER A 463 3.62 -29.41 5.01
CA SER A 463 3.69 -30.84 5.37
C SER A 463 4.99 -31.47 4.87
N GLY A 464 5.44 -32.54 5.51
CA GLY A 464 6.62 -33.30 5.12
C GLY A 464 7.94 -32.58 5.40
N ARG A 465 8.02 -31.79 6.47
CA ARG A 465 9.22 -31.04 6.88
C ARG A 465 10.19 -31.94 7.63
N GLN A 466 11.51 -31.70 7.45
CA GLN A 466 12.58 -32.40 8.17
C GLN A 466 12.49 -33.93 8.12
N GLY A 467 12.02 -34.51 6.99
CA GLY A 467 11.88 -35.93 6.83
C GLY A 467 10.64 -36.55 7.48
N ASP A 468 9.74 -35.75 8.06
CA ASP A 468 8.45 -36.22 8.56
C ASP A 468 7.57 -36.70 7.40
N PRO A 469 6.72 -37.75 7.58
CA PRO A 469 5.72 -38.11 6.62
C PRO A 469 4.67 -37.00 6.46
N GLY A 470 3.97 -37.04 5.34
CA GLY A 470 2.91 -36.11 5.03
C GLY A 470 2.29 -36.41 3.68
N ALA A 471 1.18 -35.76 3.39
CA ALA A 471 0.55 -35.89 2.09
C ALA A 471 -0.09 -34.58 1.62
N SER A 472 -0.30 -34.44 0.31
CA SER A 472 -1.06 -33.34 -0.26
C SER A 472 -1.95 -33.78 -1.39
N ARG A 473 -3.12 -33.16 -1.52
CA ARG A 473 -4.04 -33.37 -2.65
C ARG A 473 -4.80 -32.07 -2.95
N PHE A 474 -4.95 -31.75 -4.23
CA PHE A 474 -5.76 -30.62 -4.68
C PHE A 474 -7.08 -31.11 -5.27
N TYR A 475 -8.16 -30.47 -4.88
CA TYR A 475 -9.53 -30.67 -5.35
C TYR A 475 -9.93 -29.45 -6.18
N LEU A 476 -10.25 -29.68 -7.44
CA LEU A 476 -10.45 -28.63 -8.43
C LEU A 476 -11.83 -28.75 -9.06
N SER A 477 -12.35 -27.66 -9.60
CA SER A 477 -13.55 -27.59 -10.38
C SER A 477 -13.31 -26.89 -11.72
N LEU A 478 -14.10 -27.21 -12.73
CA LEU A 478 -14.10 -26.44 -13.99
C LEU A 478 -14.64 -25.02 -13.82
N GLU A 479 -15.34 -24.76 -12.72
CA GLU A 479 -15.88 -23.44 -12.36
C GLU A 479 -14.89 -22.58 -11.60
N ASP A 480 -13.75 -23.14 -11.14
CA ASP A 480 -12.71 -22.39 -10.44
C ASP A 480 -12.14 -21.30 -11.34
N ASP A 481 -11.80 -20.14 -10.76
CA ASP A 481 -11.40 -18.93 -11.50
C ASP A 481 -10.23 -19.16 -12.45
N LEU A 482 -9.19 -19.89 -12.03
CA LEU A 482 -8.07 -20.25 -12.89
C LEU A 482 -8.52 -21.06 -14.13
N MET A 483 -9.45 -21.99 -13.94
CA MET A 483 -9.98 -22.84 -15.01
C MET A 483 -10.97 -22.08 -15.91
N ARG A 484 -11.77 -21.19 -15.34
CA ARG A 484 -12.75 -20.36 -16.06
C ARG A 484 -12.07 -19.30 -16.93
N ILE A 485 -11.06 -18.62 -16.37
CA ILE A 485 -10.41 -17.47 -17.01
C ILE A 485 -9.33 -17.93 -17.99
N PHE A 486 -8.50 -18.91 -17.63
CA PHE A 486 -7.34 -19.35 -18.39
C PHE A 486 -7.47 -20.75 -18.97
N GLY A 487 -8.50 -21.51 -18.58
CA GLY A 487 -8.80 -22.80 -19.18
C GLY A 487 -9.24 -22.62 -20.64
N SER A 488 -8.55 -23.29 -21.57
CA SER A 488 -8.94 -23.23 -22.97
C SER A 488 -10.29 -23.90 -23.19
N GLU A 489 -11.13 -23.35 -24.10
CA GLU A 489 -12.37 -24.02 -24.56
C GLU A 489 -12.12 -25.46 -25.02
N ARG A 490 -10.92 -25.74 -25.52
CA ARG A 490 -10.47 -27.08 -25.88
C ARG A 490 -10.45 -28.03 -24.68
N LEU A 491 -10.04 -27.57 -23.50
CA LEU A 491 -10.02 -28.35 -22.29
C LEU A 491 -11.45 -28.66 -21.84
N GLN A 492 -12.33 -27.67 -21.83
CA GLN A 492 -13.75 -27.87 -21.52
C GLN A 492 -14.41 -28.87 -22.51
N ASN A 493 -14.08 -28.76 -23.80
CA ASN A 493 -14.59 -29.66 -24.81
C ASN A 493 -14.01 -31.10 -24.70
N ILE A 494 -12.74 -31.25 -24.30
CA ILE A 494 -12.13 -32.54 -24.01
C ILE A 494 -12.80 -33.18 -22.81
N MET A 495 -13.05 -32.42 -21.75
CA MET A 495 -13.69 -32.91 -20.53
C MET A 495 -15.13 -33.34 -20.79
N ARG A 496 -15.92 -32.57 -21.59
CA ARG A 496 -17.25 -32.99 -22.01
C ARG A 496 -17.24 -34.28 -22.85
N LYS A 497 -16.20 -34.46 -23.69
CA LYS A 497 -16.05 -35.70 -24.50
C LYS A 497 -15.62 -36.93 -23.68
N LEU A 498 -14.92 -36.69 -22.54
CA LEU A 498 -14.53 -37.75 -21.61
C LEU A 498 -15.70 -38.26 -20.75
N GLY A 499 -16.93 -37.71 -20.96
CA GLY A 499 -18.15 -38.22 -20.34
C GLY A 499 -18.19 -38.01 -18.83
N MET A 500 -18.03 -36.74 -18.38
CA MET A 500 -18.21 -36.41 -16.97
C MET A 500 -19.62 -36.76 -16.52
N GLU A 501 -19.75 -37.80 -15.74
CA GLU A 501 -20.96 -38.06 -14.97
C GLU A 501 -20.94 -37.26 -13.67
N GLU A 502 -22.07 -36.77 -13.21
CA GLU A 502 -22.21 -36.03 -11.97
C GLU A 502 -21.68 -36.85 -10.79
N GLY A 503 -20.78 -36.29 -10.01
CA GLY A 503 -20.17 -36.95 -8.85
C GLY A 503 -18.95 -37.84 -9.14
N VAL A 504 -18.55 -38.03 -10.40
CA VAL A 504 -17.36 -38.84 -10.75
C VAL A 504 -16.17 -37.94 -11.03
N PRO A 505 -15.11 -37.98 -10.18
CA PRO A 505 -13.93 -37.13 -10.39
C PRO A 505 -13.08 -37.66 -11.55
N ILE A 506 -12.37 -36.72 -12.20
CA ILE A 506 -11.35 -37.07 -13.18
C ILE A 506 -9.96 -36.92 -12.55
N GLU A 507 -9.25 -38.03 -12.46
CA GLU A 507 -7.83 -38.08 -12.11
C GLU A 507 -7.04 -38.45 -13.37
N HIS A 508 -6.52 -37.45 -14.09
CA HIS A 508 -5.76 -37.72 -15.32
C HIS A 508 -4.60 -36.75 -15.50
N GLY A 509 -3.41 -37.28 -15.73
CA GLY A 509 -2.18 -36.46 -15.84
C GLY A 509 -2.15 -35.46 -17.01
N MET A 510 -3.06 -35.55 -17.99
CA MET A 510 -3.23 -34.54 -19.03
C MET A 510 -3.90 -33.27 -18.47
N VAL A 511 -4.82 -33.42 -17.52
CA VAL A 511 -5.53 -32.31 -16.89
C VAL A 511 -4.56 -31.52 -16.00
N SER A 512 -3.79 -32.22 -15.15
CA SER A 512 -2.76 -31.56 -14.32
C SER A 512 -1.75 -30.79 -15.17
N ARG A 513 -1.32 -31.36 -16.32
CA ARG A 513 -0.43 -30.64 -17.27
C ARG A 513 -1.09 -29.44 -17.94
N ALA A 514 -2.40 -29.47 -18.18
CA ALA A 514 -3.12 -28.33 -18.74
C ALA A 514 -3.23 -27.20 -17.71
N ILE A 515 -3.49 -27.54 -16.46
CA ILE A 515 -3.53 -26.58 -15.33
C ILE A 515 -2.16 -25.93 -15.15
N GLU A 516 -1.08 -26.73 -15.15
CA GLU A 516 0.28 -26.20 -15.04
C GLU A 516 0.62 -25.22 -16.17
N ARG A 517 0.14 -25.48 -17.41
CA ARG A 517 0.32 -24.54 -18.53
C ARG A 517 -0.47 -23.24 -18.30
N ALA A 518 -1.70 -23.34 -17.78
CA ALA A 518 -2.50 -22.17 -17.43
C ALA A 518 -1.77 -21.32 -16.36
N GLN A 519 -1.26 -21.94 -15.29
CA GLN A 519 -0.48 -21.23 -14.26
C GLN A 519 0.77 -20.56 -14.87
N LYS A 520 1.54 -21.25 -15.71
CA LYS A 520 2.70 -20.65 -16.40
C LYS A 520 2.31 -19.44 -17.26
N GLN A 521 1.13 -19.47 -17.89
CA GLN A 521 0.64 -18.35 -18.68
C GLN A 521 0.27 -17.16 -17.78
N VAL A 522 -0.33 -17.40 -16.63
CA VAL A 522 -0.64 -16.36 -15.63
C VAL A 522 0.64 -15.78 -15.03
N GLU A 523 1.57 -16.66 -14.61
CA GLU A 523 2.89 -16.25 -14.10
C GLU A 523 3.61 -15.33 -15.09
N GLY A 524 3.67 -15.72 -16.38
CA GLY A 524 4.27 -14.92 -17.44
C GLY A 524 3.60 -13.56 -17.61
N ARG A 525 2.26 -13.51 -17.58
CA ARG A 525 1.52 -12.25 -17.63
C ARG A 525 1.79 -11.35 -16.43
N ASN A 526 1.79 -11.92 -15.23
CA ASN A 526 2.08 -11.18 -14.01
C ASN A 526 3.51 -10.63 -14.02
N PHE A 527 4.47 -11.39 -14.57
CA PHE A 527 5.84 -10.93 -14.80
C PHE A 527 5.88 -9.72 -15.75
N GLU A 528 5.20 -9.81 -16.91
CA GLU A 528 5.12 -8.70 -17.87
C GLU A 528 4.51 -7.46 -17.23
N THR A 529 3.45 -7.61 -16.44
CA THR A 529 2.84 -6.48 -15.72
C THR A 529 3.82 -5.84 -14.74
N ARG A 530 4.57 -6.63 -13.94
CA ARG A 530 5.59 -6.09 -13.02
C ARG A 530 6.73 -5.42 -13.77
N LYS A 531 7.14 -5.99 -14.90
CA LYS A 531 8.18 -5.42 -15.75
C LYS A 531 7.76 -4.07 -16.33
N HIS A 532 6.54 -3.97 -16.87
CA HIS A 532 6.01 -2.71 -17.36
C HIS A 532 5.92 -1.66 -16.25
N LEU A 533 5.42 -2.02 -15.07
CA LEU A 533 5.40 -1.12 -13.92
C LEU A 533 6.80 -0.55 -13.63
N LEU A 534 7.82 -1.44 -13.63
CA LEU A 534 9.20 -1.06 -13.38
C LEU A 534 9.76 -0.15 -14.49
N GLU A 535 9.48 -0.44 -15.77
CA GLU A 535 9.95 0.37 -16.90
C GLU A 535 9.45 1.82 -16.85
N TYR A 536 8.24 2.03 -16.36
CA TYR A 536 7.70 3.37 -16.11
C TYR A 536 8.28 4.00 -14.83
N ASP A 537 8.40 3.24 -13.75
CA ASP A 537 8.95 3.76 -12.50
C ASP A 537 10.47 4.03 -12.57
N ASP A 538 11.21 3.34 -13.42
CA ASP A 538 12.64 3.61 -13.63
C ASP A 538 12.92 5.04 -14.14
N VAL A 539 11.98 5.62 -14.91
CA VAL A 539 12.05 7.03 -15.33
C VAL A 539 11.88 7.94 -14.13
N MET A 540 10.83 7.68 -13.34
CA MET A 540 10.54 8.42 -12.11
C MET A 540 11.66 8.24 -11.07
N ASN A 541 12.27 7.07 -11.00
CA ASN A 541 13.32 6.79 -10.04
C ASN A 541 14.55 7.67 -10.27
N ARG A 542 14.95 7.88 -11.52
CA ARG A 542 16.08 8.79 -11.85
C ARG A 542 15.78 10.23 -11.44
N GLN A 543 14.56 10.69 -11.68
CA GLN A 543 14.11 12.03 -11.29
C GLN A 543 14.06 12.16 -9.75
N ARG A 544 13.56 11.12 -9.06
CA ARG A 544 13.52 11.04 -7.60
C ARG A 544 14.92 11.09 -6.99
N GLU A 545 15.87 10.32 -7.52
CA GLU A 545 17.25 10.32 -7.07
C GLU A 545 17.89 11.72 -7.20
N GLU A 546 17.62 12.44 -8.30
CA GLU A 546 18.14 13.79 -8.53
C GLU A 546 17.53 14.79 -7.52
N ILE A 547 16.21 14.77 -7.32
CA ILE A 547 15.53 15.66 -6.36
C ILE A 547 15.88 15.33 -4.91
N TYR A 548 15.95 14.07 -4.54
CA TYR A 548 16.33 13.68 -3.18
C TYR A 548 17.79 14.01 -2.87
N LYS A 549 18.67 13.90 -3.86
CA LYS A 549 20.04 14.37 -3.74
C LYS A 549 20.12 15.90 -3.56
N LEU A 550 19.42 16.66 -4.39
CA LEU A 550 19.33 18.12 -4.24
C LEU A 550 18.82 18.50 -2.84
N ARG A 551 17.80 17.82 -2.38
CA ARG A 551 17.22 18.02 -1.05
C ARG A 551 18.21 17.72 0.07
N LEU A 552 18.97 16.63 -0.06
CA LEU A 552 20.02 16.27 0.90
C LEU A 552 21.16 17.29 0.89
N ASP A 553 21.59 17.77 -0.27
CA ASP A 553 22.62 18.81 -0.40
C ASP A 553 22.19 20.13 0.29
N ILE A 554 20.90 20.51 0.16
CA ILE A 554 20.33 21.65 0.88
C ILE A 554 20.32 21.40 2.40
N LEU A 555 19.93 20.19 2.85
CA LEU A 555 19.91 19.84 4.27
C LEU A 555 21.30 19.85 4.89
N GLN A 556 22.33 19.43 4.15
CA GLN A 556 23.73 19.42 4.59
C GLN A 556 24.38 20.83 4.56
N GLY A 557 23.68 21.83 3.99
CA GLY A 557 24.22 23.17 3.84
C GLY A 557 25.28 23.29 2.73
N ASN A 558 25.32 22.34 1.79
CA ASN A 558 26.21 22.38 0.63
C ASN A 558 25.73 23.41 -0.41
N GLN A 559 24.50 23.88 -0.29
CA GLN A 559 23.91 24.94 -1.09
C GLN A 559 23.71 26.17 -0.21
N GLY A 560 24.26 27.30 -0.62
CA GLY A 560 24.28 28.52 0.17
C GLY A 560 24.31 29.81 -0.67
N LYS A 561 24.88 30.87 -0.11
CA LYS A 561 24.97 32.20 -0.70
C LYS A 561 25.42 32.17 -2.17
N ASP A 562 26.53 31.51 -2.44
CA ASP A 562 27.15 31.49 -3.79
C ASP A 562 26.22 30.79 -4.81
N ASP A 563 25.47 29.78 -4.38
CA ASP A 563 24.51 29.11 -5.25
C ASP A 563 23.31 29.98 -5.56
N VAL A 564 22.79 30.72 -4.54
CA VAL A 564 21.68 31.65 -4.75
C VAL A 564 22.09 32.80 -5.68
N LEU A 565 23.29 33.36 -5.51
CA LEU A 565 23.79 34.41 -6.39
C LEU A 565 23.99 33.89 -7.81
N ARG A 566 24.55 32.68 -7.99
CA ARG A 566 24.69 32.04 -9.30
C ARG A 566 23.36 31.79 -9.98
N LEU A 567 22.33 31.32 -9.24
CA LEU A 567 20.98 31.17 -9.77
C LEU A 567 20.39 32.52 -10.21
N ALA A 568 20.57 33.56 -9.40
CA ALA A 568 20.11 34.92 -9.75
C ALA A 568 20.78 35.43 -11.02
N GLU A 569 22.05 35.17 -11.20
CA GLU A 569 22.81 35.53 -12.41
C GLU A 569 22.32 34.75 -13.62
N THR A 570 22.08 33.44 -13.49
CA THR A 570 21.51 32.62 -14.56
C THR A 570 20.13 33.10 -15.02
N ILE A 571 19.27 33.51 -14.09
CA ILE A 571 17.93 34.06 -14.39
C ILE A 571 18.05 35.45 -15.05
N LEU A 572 19.00 36.25 -14.59
CA LEU A 572 19.30 37.56 -15.21
C LEU A 572 19.73 37.37 -16.67
N ASP A 573 20.68 36.49 -16.93
CA ASP A 573 21.17 36.19 -18.28
C ASP A 573 20.04 35.69 -19.19
N ALA A 574 19.18 34.77 -18.68
CA ALA A 574 18.02 34.28 -19.41
C ALA A 574 17.02 35.42 -19.74
N SER A 575 16.76 36.32 -18.80
CA SER A 575 15.89 37.48 -19.00
C SER A 575 16.49 38.48 -20.02
N MET A 576 17.77 38.77 -19.89
CA MET A 576 18.49 39.57 -20.88
C MET A 576 18.52 38.93 -22.27
N GLY A 577 18.64 37.61 -22.35
CA GLY A 577 18.55 36.87 -23.64
C GLY A 577 17.20 37.03 -24.32
N ARG A 578 16.13 37.12 -23.53
CA ARG A 578 14.76 37.32 -24.06
C ARG A 578 14.49 38.77 -24.56
N HIS A 579 14.99 39.76 -23.85
CA HIS A 579 14.62 41.15 -24.04
C HIS A 579 15.69 42.02 -24.67
N LEU A 580 16.95 41.69 -24.45
CA LEU A 580 18.14 42.45 -24.90
C LEU A 580 18.92 41.68 -25.93
N ASP A 581 18.35 41.51 -27.11
CA ASP A 581 18.94 40.77 -28.21
C ASP A 581 20.30 41.34 -28.59
N PRO A 582 21.42 40.59 -28.54
CA PRO A 582 22.76 41.09 -28.84
C PRO A 582 22.95 41.52 -30.31
N GLU A 583 22.08 41.03 -31.22
CA GLU A 583 22.14 41.42 -32.63
C GLU A 583 21.43 42.74 -32.91
N LYS A 584 20.66 43.32 -31.92
CA LYS A 584 19.94 44.59 -32.03
C LYS A 584 20.64 45.71 -31.27
N GLY A 585 20.42 46.91 -31.73
CA GLY A 585 20.92 48.11 -31.03
C GLY A 585 20.10 48.42 -29.76
N PRO A 586 20.67 49.16 -28.79
CA PRO A 586 20.00 49.52 -27.54
C PRO A 586 18.61 50.17 -27.71
N ASP A 587 18.39 50.85 -28.83
CA ASP A 587 17.10 51.52 -29.16
C ASP A 587 16.00 50.55 -29.60
N GLU A 588 16.37 49.31 -29.94
CA GLU A 588 15.47 48.23 -30.37
C GLU A 588 15.18 47.20 -29.28
N TRP A 589 15.76 47.37 -28.11
CA TRP A 589 15.56 46.44 -26.99
C TRP A 589 14.20 46.63 -26.33
N ASP A 590 13.61 45.51 -25.85
CA ASP A 590 12.38 45.54 -25.05
C ASP A 590 12.71 45.82 -23.58
N LEU A 591 13.11 47.06 -23.29
CA LEU A 591 13.43 47.53 -21.93
C LEU A 591 12.19 47.46 -21.00
N SER A 592 10.97 47.58 -21.57
CA SER A 592 9.75 47.47 -20.79
C SER A 592 9.47 46.05 -20.31
N GLY A 593 9.66 45.03 -21.15
CA GLY A 593 9.58 43.63 -20.79
C GLY A 593 10.69 43.25 -19.81
N PHE A 594 11.90 43.71 -20.03
CA PHE A 594 13.01 43.49 -19.09
C PHE A 594 12.73 44.10 -17.71
N ALA A 595 12.17 45.32 -17.63
CA ALA A 595 11.77 45.93 -16.36
C ALA A 595 10.68 45.12 -15.61
N VAL A 596 9.76 44.53 -16.34
CA VAL A 596 8.75 43.64 -15.75
C VAL A 596 9.41 42.40 -15.16
N ASP A 597 10.32 41.77 -15.89
CA ASP A 597 11.07 40.58 -15.41
C ASP A 597 11.88 40.91 -14.15
N LEU A 598 12.63 42.04 -14.15
CA LEU A 598 13.40 42.50 -12.98
C LEU A 598 12.52 42.70 -11.74
N LYS A 599 11.31 43.21 -11.95
CA LYS A 599 10.35 43.40 -10.86
C LYS A 599 9.74 42.10 -10.40
N GLU A 600 9.46 41.21 -11.31
CA GLU A 600 8.85 39.89 -11.02
C GLU A 600 9.82 38.95 -10.31
N TYR A 601 11.02 38.77 -10.84
CA TYR A 601 12.01 37.80 -10.25
C TYR A 601 12.71 38.38 -9.04
N PHE A 602 13.14 39.67 -9.07
CA PHE A 602 14.00 40.22 -8.03
C PHE A 602 13.34 41.33 -7.20
N GLY A 603 12.12 41.75 -7.54
CA GLY A 603 11.47 42.91 -6.90
C GLY A 603 12.25 44.19 -7.11
N LEU A 604 13.04 44.30 -8.19
CA LEU A 604 13.83 45.44 -8.55
C LEU A 604 13.01 46.40 -9.46
N ASP A 605 12.97 47.67 -9.11
CA ASP A 605 12.55 48.69 -10.07
C ASP A 605 13.72 48.94 -11.02
N ALA A 606 13.46 48.86 -12.32
CA ALA A 606 14.50 48.96 -13.34
C ALA A 606 15.25 50.28 -13.24
N PRO A 607 16.58 50.27 -13.14
CA PRO A 607 17.40 51.48 -13.23
C PRO A 607 17.29 52.12 -14.64
N ASP A 608 17.84 53.35 -14.81
CA ASP A 608 17.94 53.96 -16.12
C ASP A 608 19.03 53.25 -16.95
N PHE A 609 18.64 52.63 -18.06
CA PHE A 609 19.50 51.90 -19.00
C PHE A 609 19.79 52.71 -20.29
N ALA A 610 19.36 54.01 -20.37
CA ALA A 610 19.52 54.82 -21.56
C ALA A 610 21.01 54.97 -21.95
N GLY A 611 21.34 54.53 -23.17
CA GLY A 611 22.69 54.70 -23.75
C GLY A 611 23.74 53.72 -23.23
N LYS A 612 23.36 52.68 -22.46
CA LYS A 612 24.27 51.68 -21.95
C LYS A 612 24.39 50.46 -22.92
N SER A 613 25.55 49.85 -22.93
CA SER A 613 25.78 48.58 -23.59
C SER A 613 25.13 47.43 -22.80
N ARG A 614 24.97 46.29 -23.43
CA ARG A 614 24.41 45.09 -22.78
C ARG A 614 25.23 44.67 -21.58
N ASP A 615 26.55 44.71 -21.69
CA ASP A 615 27.45 44.34 -20.59
C ASP A 615 27.36 45.33 -19.43
N GLU A 616 27.25 46.65 -19.71
CA GLU A 616 27.05 47.65 -18.64
C GLU A 616 25.70 47.47 -17.94
N VAL A 617 24.66 47.06 -18.65
CA VAL A 617 23.35 46.72 -18.05
C VAL A 617 23.45 45.50 -17.17
N HIS A 618 24.14 44.46 -17.65
CA HIS A 618 24.37 43.23 -16.89
C HIS A 618 25.11 43.53 -15.60
N ASP A 619 26.29 44.19 -15.69
CA ASP A 619 27.11 44.48 -14.54
C ASP A 619 26.36 45.35 -13.51
N GLN A 620 25.63 46.33 -13.95
CA GLN A 620 24.84 47.22 -13.06
C GLN A 620 23.75 46.44 -12.32
N VAL A 621 23.01 45.56 -13.01
CA VAL A 621 21.97 44.78 -12.38
C VAL A 621 22.57 43.69 -11.46
N SER A 622 23.63 43.02 -11.86
CA SER A 622 24.34 42.01 -11.06
C SER A 622 24.89 42.62 -9.76
N GLU A 623 25.54 43.78 -9.82
CA GLU A 623 25.99 44.50 -8.64
C GLU A 623 24.84 44.86 -7.67
N GLU A 624 23.70 45.28 -8.22
CA GLU A 624 22.52 45.62 -7.40
C GLU A 624 21.91 44.37 -6.75
N LEU A 625 21.88 43.24 -7.47
CA LEU A 625 21.43 41.95 -6.91
C LEU A 625 22.31 41.52 -5.74
N VAL A 626 23.62 41.56 -5.89
CA VAL A 626 24.57 41.21 -4.81
C VAL A 626 24.37 42.17 -3.63
N ARG A 627 24.29 43.48 -3.91
CA ARG A 627 24.10 44.51 -2.86
C ARG A 627 22.82 44.30 -2.07
N ARG A 628 21.70 43.98 -2.72
CA ARG A 628 20.42 43.68 -2.07
C ARG A 628 20.49 42.42 -1.20
N TYR A 629 21.11 41.42 -1.71
CA TYR A 629 21.28 40.17 -0.96
C TYR A 629 22.12 40.39 0.30
N GLU A 630 23.26 41.10 0.19
CA GLU A 630 24.15 41.41 1.31
C GLU A 630 23.51 42.37 2.33
N ALA A 631 22.68 43.32 1.88
CA ALA A 631 21.91 44.16 2.78
C ALA A 631 20.92 43.34 3.61
N LYS A 632 20.27 42.35 2.99
CA LYS A 632 19.35 41.47 3.66
C LYS A 632 20.07 40.53 4.65
N GLU A 633 21.22 40.00 4.25
CA GLU A 633 22.09 39.17 5.12
C GLU A 633 22.58 40.00 6.33
N THR A 634 22.98 41.24 6.13
CA THR A 634 23.41 42.17 7.19
C THR A 634 22.27 42.43 8.18
N MET A 635 21.05 42.60 7.69
CA MET A 635 19.88 42.88 8.52
C MET A 635 19.44 41.69 9.35
N LEU A 636 19.47 40.47 8.79
CA LEU A 636 19.01 39.23 9.45
C LEU A 636 20.12 38.56 10.28
N GLY A 637 21.37 38.84 9.95
CA GLY A 637 22.53 38.07 10.39
C GLY A 637 22.75 36.81 9.54
N PRO A 638 24.03 36.39 9.36
CA PRO A 638 24.40 35.33 8.44
C PRO A 638 23.79 33.97 8.79
N GLU A 639 23.73 33.61 10.07
CA GLU A 639 23.15 32.34 10.51
C GLU A 639 21.64 32.25 10.21
N THR A 640 20.88 33.30 10.53
CA THR A 640 19.45 33.39 10.27
C THR A 640 19.17 33.37 8.76
N MET A 641 20.04 34.05 7.98
CA MET A 641 19.91 34.04 6.52
C MET A 641 20.09 32.62 5.94
N ARG A 642 21.08 31.85 6.39
CA ARG A 642 21.29 30.44 5.97
C ARG A 642 20.08 29.56 6.31
N LEU A 643 19.51 29.72 7.51
CA LEU A 643 18.30 29.00 7.89
C LEU A 643 17.11 29.37 7.00
N HIS A 644 16.98 30.63 6.67
CA HIS A 644 15.91 31.13 5.80
C HIS A 644 16.05 30.59 4.38
N GLU A 645 17.25 30.62 3.81
CA GLU A 645 17.54 30.02 2.51
C GLU A 645 17.20 28.53 2.48
N LYS A 646 17.73 27.78 3.44
CA LYS A 646 17.44 26.34 3.59
C LYS A 646 15.95 26.06 3.64
N PHE A 647 15.20 26.83 4.43
CA PHE A 647 13.76 26.65 4.57
C PHE A 647 13.01 26.95 3.26
N VAL A 648 13.34 28.07 2.59
CA VAL A 648 12.71 28.45 1.32
C VAL A 648 13.02 27.43 0.24
N MET A 649 14.29 27.03 0.09
CA MET A 649 14.71 26.04 -0.90
C MET A 649 13.98 24.71 -0.71
N LEU A 650 13.95 24.18 0.52
CA LEU A 650 13.25 22.93 0.81
C LEU A 650 11.75 23.01 0.52
N GLN A 651 11.12 24.14 0.91
CA GLN A 651 9.69 24.31 0.68
C GLN A 651 9.36 24.39 -0.81
N VAL A 652 10.16 25.10 -1.59
CA VAL A 652 9.97 25.20 -3.05
C VAL A 652 10.17 23.83 -3.71
N VAL A 653 11.28 23.16 -3.40
CA VAL A 653 11.58 21.83 -3.95
C VAL A 653 10.46 20.83 -3.62
N ASP A 654 10.01 20.78 -2.36
CA ASP A 654 8.95 19.86 -1.93
C ASP A 654 7.61 20.15 -2.61
N GLN A 655 7.25 21.42 -2.81
CA GLN A 655 6.01 21.79 -3.47
C GLN A 655 6.06 21.44 -4.97
N GLN A 656 7.12 21.85 -5.67
CA GLN A 656 7.26 21.57 -7.11
C GLN A 656 7.38 20.06 -7.38
N TRP A 657 8.02 19.31 -6.49
CA TRP A 657 8.07 17.86 -6.61
C TRP A 657 6.71 17.19 -6.46
N LYS A 658 5.88 17.64 -5.51
CA LYS A 658 4.49 17.14 -5.36
C LYS A 658 3.64 17.42 -6.60
N ASP A 659 3.74 18.63 -7.14
CA ASP A 659 2.99 19.02 -8.34
C ASP A 659 3.48 18.21 -9.55
N HIS A 660 4.78 17.91 -9.61
CA HIS A 660 5.35 17.07 -10.66
C HIS A 660 4.87 15.60 -10.54
N LEU A 661 4.81 15.04 -9.34
CA LEU A 661 4.25 13.70 -9.14
C LEU A 661 2.83 13.60 -9.66
N LEU A 662 2.00 14.60 -9.38
CA LEU A 662 0.63 14.67 -9.89
C LEU A 662 0.61 14.77 -11.42
N ALA A 663 1.44 15.62 -12.02
CA ALA A 663 1.52 15.77 -13.47
C ALA A 663 1.96 14.47 -14.15
N ILE A 664 2.89 13.72 -13.54
CA ILE A 664 3.34 12.42 -14.04
C ILE A 664 2.25 11.35 -13.90
N ASP A 665 1.47 11.36 -12.84
CA ASP A 665 0.35 10.42 -12.68
C ASP A 665 -0.69 10.65 -13.79
N HIS A 666 -1.07 11.89 -14.07
CA HIS A 666 -1.93 12.24 -15.22
C HIS A 666 -1.32 11.85 -16.58
N LEU A 667 0.00 12.01 -16.74
CA LEU A 667 0.67 11.59 -17.98
C LEU A 667 0.56 10.07 -18.18
N LYS A 668 0.74 9.28 -17.10
CA LYS A 668 0.63 7.80 -17.15
C LYS A 668 -0.76 7.34 -17.58
N GLU A 669 -1.83 8.01 -17.09
CA GLU A 669 -3.20 7.67 -17.45
C GLU A 669 -3.47 7.86 -18.93
N GLY A 670 -2.97 8.98 -19.50
CA GLY A 670 -3.23 9.34 -20.90
C GLY A 670 -2.28 8.67 -21.91
N ILE A 671 -1.10 8.21 -21.49
CA ILE A 671 -0.03 7.82 -22.42
C ILE A 671 -0.38 6.58 -23.26
N GLY A 672 -1.20 5.67 -22.72
CA GLY A 672 -1.65 4.48 -23.43
C GLY A 672 -2.40 4.79 -24.74
N LEU A 673 -3.08 5.94 -24.79
CA LEU A 673 -3.81 6.38 -25.99
C LEU A 673 -2.86 6.72 -27.17
N ARG A 674 -1.58 7.02 -26.91
CA ARG A 674 -0.57 7.26 -27.95
C ARG A 674 -0.34 6.02 -28.83
N GLY A 675 -0.61 4.81 -28.29
CA GLY A 675 -0.53 3.55 -29.04
C GLY A 675 -1.49 3.49 -30.24
N TYR A 676 -2.65 4.15 -30.19
CA TYR A 676 -3.54 4.25 -31.34
C TYR A 676 -2.92 5.06 -32.50
N GLY A 677 -2.01 6.00 -32.17
CA GLY A 677 -1.22 6.76 -33.15
C GLY A 677 0.03 6.04 -33.65
N GLN A 678 0.18 4.71 -33.42
CA GLN A 678 1.34 3.89 -33.77
C GLN A 678 2.67 4.38 -33.14
N ARG A 679 2.61 5.09 -32.02
CA ARG A 679 3.78 5.48 -31.23
C ARG A 679 3.95 4.52 -30.07
N ASP A 680 5.18 4.25 -29.70
CA ASP A 680 5.47 3.46 -28.51
C ASP A 680 5.17 4.28 -27.25
N PRO A 681 4.18 3.89 -26.42
CA PRO A 681 3.79 4.64 -25.23
C PRO A 681 4.94 4.86 -24.24
N LEU A 682 5.84 3.90 -24.10
CA LEU A 682 6.98 4.01 -23.18
C LEU A 682 8.00 5.06 -23.66
N VAL A 683 8.24 5.14 -24.97
CA VAL A 683 9.15 6.14 -25.56
C VAL A 683 8.57 7.54 -25.42
N GLU A 684 7.27 7.71 -25.71
CA GLU A 684 6.59 9.00 -25.54
C GLU A 684 6.56 9.41 -24.05
N TYR A 685 6.29 8.47 -23.15
CA TYR A 685 6.34 8.73 -21.71
C TYR A 685 7.72 9.22 -21.25
N LYS A 686 8.81 8.58 -21.70
CA LYS A 686 10.18 9.00 -21.38
C LYS A 686 10.45 10.42 -21.86
N LYS A 687 9.98 10.77 -23.04
CA LYS A 687 10.17 12.09 -23.64
C LYS A 687 9.37 13.16 -22.90
N GLU A 688 8.04 12.96 -22.77
CA GLU A 688 7.16 13.94 -22.13
C GLU A 688 7.49 14.12 -20.63
N SER A 689 7.84 13.04 -19.92
CA SER A 689 8.26 13.14 -18.51
C SER A 689 9.59 13.88 -18.33
N PHE A 690 10.53 13.75 -19.29
CA PHE A 690 11.77 14.52 -19.26
C PHE A 690 11.53 16.02 -19.49
N GLU A 691 10.64 16.37 -20.42
CA GLU A 691 10.23 17.76 -20.66
C GLU A 691 9.56 18.37 -19.42
N LEU A 692 8.62 17.65 -18.80
CA LEU A 692 7.98 18.09 -17.55
C LEU A 692 8.99 18.27 -16.41
N PHE A 693 9.95 17.36 -16.28
CA PHE A 693 10.99 17.45 -15.25
C PHE A 693 11.91 18.64 -15.45
N THR A 694 12.29 18.94 -16.70
CA THR A 694 13.11 20.11 -17.02
C THR A 694 12.39 21.41 -16.65
N VAL A 695 11.13 21.54 -17.06
CA VAL A 695 10.29 22.71 -16.71
C VAL A 695 10.11 22.84 -15.19
N MET A 696 9.97 21.73 -14.49
CA MET A 696 9.89 21.75 -13.02
C MET A 696 11.19 22.27 -12.40
N LYS A 697 12.35 21.85 -12.88
CA LYS A 697 13.66 22.34 -12.38
C LYS A 697 13.83 23.83 -12.61
N GLU A 698 13.50 24.34 -13.79
CA GLU A 698 13.51 25.77 -14.09
C GLU A 698 12.60 26.54 -13.14
N ARG A 699 11.39 26.03 -12.86
CA ARG A 699 10.47 26.65 -11.88
C ARG A 699 11.02 26.64 -10.44
N ILE A 700 11.74 25.58 -10.04
CA ILE A 700 12.39 25.53 -8.73
C ILE A 700 13.41 26.66 -8.63
N GLU A 701 14.27 26.82 -9.62
CA GLU A 701 15.30 27.85 -9.66
C GLU A 701 14.68 29.26 -9.63
N ASP A 702 13.70 29.52 -10.50
CA ASP A 702 12.96 30.78 -10.56
C ASP A 702 12.30 31.13 -9.23
N GLN A 703 11.59 30.18 -8.61
CA GLN A 703 10.87 30.43 -7.36
C GLN A 703 11.79 30.62 -6.17
N ILE A 704 12.91 29.91 -6.10
CA ILE A 704 13.90 30.10 -5.04
C ILE A 704 14.40 31.53 -5.07
N VAL A 705 14.82 32.01 -6.23
CA VAL A 705 15.32 33.39 -6.38
C VAL A 705 14.21 34.41 -6.08
N GLN A 706 13.03 34.23 -6.66
CA GLN A 706 11.87 35.07 -6.46
C GLN A 706 11.51 35.23 -4.96
N TYR A 707 11.42 34.12 -4.22
CA TYR A 707 11.11 34.18 -2.80
C TYR A 707 12.26 34.81 -1.98
N LEU A 708 13.51 34.45 -2.27
CA LEU A 708 14.64 34.97 -1.52
C LEU A 708 14.87 36.45 -1.73
N TYR A 709 14.58 36.99 -2.91
CA TYR A 709 14.74 38.43 -3.18
C TYR A 709 13.51 39.25 -2.78
N ARG A 710 12.29 38.75 -2.98
CA ARG A 710 11.03 39.49 -2.73
C ARG A 710 10.55 39.46 -1.29
N LEU A 711 10.78 38.36 -0.54
CA LEU A 711 10.39 38.28 0.86
C LEU A 711 11.16 39.30 1.69
N GLN A 712 10.42 40.26 2.24
CA GLN A 712 10.99 41.23 3.19
C GLN A 712 10.74 40.72 4.63
N PRO A 713 11.77 40.69 5.48
CA PRO A 713 11.59 40.35 6.88
C PRO A 713 10.80 41.49 7.56
N VAL A 714 9.68 41.12 8.19
CA VAL A 714 8.94 42.06 9.03
C VAL A 714 9.65 42.13 10.37
N VAL A 715 10.50 43.13 10.52
CA VAL A 715 11.08 43.47 11.83
C VAL A 715 9.95 44.07 12.67
N ARG A 716 9.39 43.36 13.61
CA ARG A 716 8.57 43.94 14.66
C ARG A 716 9.51 44.71 15.58
N GLU A 717 9.56 46.01 15.42
CA GLU A 717 10.19 46.86 16.43
C GLU A 717 9.54 46.59 17.78
N ALA A 718 10.34 46.16 18.74
CA ALA A 718 9.93 46.02 20.13
C ALA A 718 9.86 47.44 20.78
N SER A 719 9.06 48.33 20.23
CA SER A 719 8.79 49.65 20.80
C SER A 719 7.29 49.93 20.74
N GLY A 720 6.66 49.59 21.80
CA GLY A 720 5.26 49.95 22.06
C GLY A 720 4.91 49.55 23.47
N GLU A 721 5.23 50.42 24.44
CA GLU A 721 4.61 50.38 25.75
C GLU A 721 3.09 50.42 25.55
N ILE A 722 2.44 49.28 25.74
CA ILE A 722 1.02 49.23 25.94
C ILE A 722 0.82 49.31 27.45
N SER A 723 0.59 50.53 27.91
CA SER A 723 -0.07 50.80 29.18
C SER A 723 -1.52 50.35 29.08
N GLY A 724 -1.76 49.15 29.50
CA GLY A 724 -3.09 48.58 29.70
C GLY A 724 -3.09 47.72 30.97
N GLU A 725 -3.79 48.21 31.96
CA GLU A 725 -4.09 47.47 33.19
C GLU A 725 -4.72 46.14 32.85
N ASP A 726 -3.93 45.06 32.89
CA ASP A 726 -4.31 43.75 33.36
C ASP A 726 -3.07 42.83 33.37
N GLY A 727 -2.64 42.51 34.58
CA GLY A 727 -1.40 41.80 34.87
C GLY A 727 -1.47 40.31 34.55
N GLN A 728 -1.40 39.92 33.30
CA GLN A 728 -1.02 38.55 32.90
C GLN A 728 0.10 38.62 31.91
N ARG A 729 1.33 38.28 32.35
CA ARG A 729 2.46 37.96 31.51
C ARG A 729 2.06 36.82 30.54
N ARG A 730 1.79 37.13 29.29
CA ARG A 730 1.80 36.15 28.23
C ARG A 730 3.26 35.88 27.85
N GLU A 731 3.71 34.66 28.10
CA GLU A 731 4.94 34.15 27.50
C GLU A 731 4.87 34.31 25.98
N PRO A 732 5.99 34.66 25.28
CA PRO A 732 5.97 34.68 23.83
C PRO A 732 5.56 33.31 23.32
N ALA A 733 4.54 33.34 22.47
CA ALA A 733 4.06 32.11 21.83
C ALA A 733 5.25 31.46 21.13
N ALA A 734 5.64 30.29 21.60
CA ALA A 734 6.55 29.43 20.89
C ALA A 734 6.06 29.29 19.44
N LEU A 735 6.97 29.44 18.49
CA LEU A 735 6.69 29.13 17.08
C LEU A 735 5.95 27.79 17.03
N PRO A 736 4.82 27.69 16.34
CA PRO A 736 4.11 26.44 16.30
C PRO A 736 5.06 25.38 15.72
N SER A 737 5.45 24.45 16.55
CA SER A 737 6.08 23.22 16.06
C SER A 737 5.05 22.63 15.10
N ARG A 738 5.35 22.64 13.81
CA ARG A 738 4.51 21.99 12.83
C ARG A 738 4.53 20.49 13.14
N ARG A 739 3.53 20.05 13.87
CA ARG A 739 3.17 18.63 13.86
C ARG A 739 3.01 18.25 12.39
N ALA A 740 3.61 17.15 12.00
CA ALA A 740 3.33 16.54 10.71
C ALA A 740 1.81 16.58 10.47
N PRO A 741 1.35 16.86 9.27
CA PRO A 741 -0.07 16.98 9.00
C PRO A 741 -0.76 15.73 9.53
N ALA A 742 -1.76 15.90 10.38
CA ALA A 742 -2.41 14.84 11.14
C ALA A 742 -3.13 13.78 10.27
N ASN A 743 -3.10 13.90 8.94
CA ASN A 743 -3.78 13.05 7.97
C ASN A 743 -2.86 12.63 6.81
N VAL A 744 -1.67 12.11 7.10
CA VAL A 744 -0.84 11.48 6.07
C VAL A 744 -1.25 10.01 5.97
N ASN A 745 -1.70 9.59 4.80
CA ASN A 745 -2.07 8.21 4.52
C ASN A 745 -0.93 7.48 3.82
N TYR A 746 -0.63 6.27 4.29
CA TYR A 746 0.35 5.37 3.70
C TYR A 746 -0.39 4.32 2.90
N SER A 747 -0.08 4.14 1.61
CA SER A 747 -0.67 3.09 0.80
C SER A 747 0.38 2.19 0.18
N TYR A 748 0.08 0.91 0.18
CA TYR A 748 0.88 -0.14 -0.40
C TYR A 748 -0.04 -1.22 -0.98
N GLY A 749 0.26 -1.69 -2.17
CA GLY A 749 -0.51 -2.78 -2.75
C GLY A 749 -0.25 -4.09 -2.05
N ALA A 750 -1.33 -4.74 -1.83
CA ALA A 750 -1.52 -6.13 -1.43
C ALA A 750 -0.32 -6.90 -0.90
N ALA A 751 -0.13 -6.93 0.38
CA ALA A 751 0.53 -7.92 1.20
C ALA A 751 1.63 -7.43 2.13
N ALA A 752 1.34 -6.57 3.07
CA ALA A 752 2.12 -6.56 4.30
C ALA A 752 1.25 -6.05 5.44
N SER A 753 0.89 -6.97 6.20
CA SER A 753 0.24 -6.83 7.47
C SER A 753 1.20 -6.25 8.51
N GLY A 754 1.00 -5.05 8.86
CA GLY A 754 1.31 -4.56 10.17
C GLY A 754 -0.02 -4.06 10.72
N GLY A 755 -0.75 -4.87 11.45
CA GLY A 755 -1.92 -4.41 12.18
C GLY A 755 -1.45 -3.35 13.17
N GLN A 756 -1.90 -2.14 13.02
CA GLN A 756 -1.93 -1.24 14.16
C GLN A 756 -2.97 -1.78 15.11
N ASP A 757 -2.54 -2.21 16.29
CA ASP A 757 -3.36 -2.19 17.48
C ASP A 757 -3.80 -0.73 17.74
N ALA A 758 -4.84 -0.29 17.06
CA ALA A 758 -5.66 0.75 17.62
C ALA A 758 -6.18 0.11 18.92
N LYS A 759 -5.63 0.53 20.06
CA LYS A 759 -6.24 0.27 21.37
C LYS A 759 -7.69 0.70 21.22
N VAL A 760 -8.56 -0.26 21.00
CA VAL A 760 -9.98 -0.09 21.15
C VAL A 760 -10.15 0.16 22.65
N GLU A 761 -10.20 1.44 23.04
CA GLU A 761 -10.76 1.78 24.32
C GLU A 761 -12.17 1.22 24.31
N THR A 762 -12.34 0.16 25.06
CA THR A 762 -13.63 -0.43 25.34
C THR A 762 -14.38 0.64 26.09
N VAL A 763 -15.21 1.43 25.39
CA VAL A 763 -16.16 2.32 26.01
C VAL A 763 -17.12 1.42 26.78
N GLN A 764 -16.83 1.22 28.05
CA GLN A 764 -17.79 0.62 28.96
C GLN A 764 -18.98 1.53 28.97
N ARG A 765 -20.10 1.05 28.48
CA ARG A 765 -21.40 1.72 28.60
C ARG A 765 -21.72 1.86 30.08
N GLN A 766 -21.60 3.07 30.61
CA GLN A 766 -22.16 3.44 31.90
C GLN A 766 -23.66 3.58 31.70
N GLY A 767 -24.39 2.48 31.85
CA GLY A 767 -25.86 2.50 31.84
C GLY A 767 -26.43 1.09 31.69
N ALA A 768 -27.33 0.71 32.52
CA ALA A 768 -28.05 -0.55 32.47
C ALA A 768 -28.76 -0.71 31.10
N LYS A 769 -28.67 -1.89 30.52
CA LYS A 769 -29.32 -2.25 29.26
C LYS A 769 -30.83 -2.19 29.47
N VAL A 770 -31.49 -1.20 28.86
CA VAL A 770 -32.96 -1.08 28.91
C VAL A 770 -33.58 -2.16 28.04
N GLY A 771 -34.35 -3.04 28.63
CA GLY A 771 -35.05 -4.10 27.94
C GLY A 771 -36.19 -3.55 27.05
N ARG A 772 -36.50 -4.28 25.97
CA ARG A 772 -37.55 -3.87 25.02
C ARG A 772 -38.91 -3.55 25.63
N ASN A 773 -39.21 -4.13 26.78
CA ASN A 773 -40.46 -3.96 27.51
C ASN A 773 -40.40 -3.02 28.75
N ASP A 774 -39.19 -2.53 29.06
CA ASP A 774 -38.99 -1.62 30.21
C ASP A 774 -39.52 -0.22 29.92
N PRO A 775 -39.81 0.58 30.95
CA PRO A 775 -40.18 1.98 30.76
C PRO A 775 -39.06 2.76 30.04
N CYS A 776 -39.46 3.60 29.08
CA CYS A 776 -38.48 4.37 28.36
C CYS A 776 -37.77 5.41 29.24
N PRO A 777 -36.43 5.51 29.19
CA PRO A 777 -35.66 6.46 30.02
C PRO A 777 -35.98 7.94 29.78
N CYS A 778 -36.71 8.26 28.71
CA CYS A 778 -37.10 9.63 28.37
C CYS A 778 -38.24 10.17 29.27
N GLY A 779 -38.76 9.39 30.24
CA GLY A 779 -39.82 9.80 31.10
C GLY A 779 -41.21 9.84 30.49
N SER A 780 -41.43 9.31 29.30
CA SER A 780 -42.71 9.34 28.58
C SER A 780 -43.77 8.34 29.09
N GLY A 781 -43.43 7.50 30.08
CA GLY A 781 -44.30 6.46 30.60
C GLY A 781 -44.61 5.30 29.65
N LYS A 782 -44.09 5.33 28.42
CA LYS A 782 -44.26 4.28 27.41
C LYS A 782 -43.15 3.24 27.48
N LYS A 783 -43.46 1.98 27.13
CA LYS A 783 -42.43 0.95 27.01
C LYS A 783 -41.41 1.34 25.93
N TYR A 784 -40.13 1.01 26.12
CA TYR A 784 -39.01 1.37 25.24
C TYR A 784 -39.30 1.03 23.76
N LYS A 785 -39.84 -0.15 23.44
CA LYS A 785 -40.26 -0.56 22.10
C LYS A 785 -41.37 0.27 21.45
N LYS A 786 -42.12 1.05 22.20
CA LYS A 786 -43.18 1.95 21.72
C LYS A 786 -42.81 3.44 21.82
N CYS A 787 -41.52 3.73 22.09
CA CYS A 787 -40.96 5.07 22.18
C CYS A 787 -39.66 5.14 21.42
N HIS A 788 -38.51 5.12 22.05
CA HIS A 788 -37.19 5.23 21.39
C HIS A 788 -36.69 3.92 20.74
N GLY A 789 -37.33 2.82 20.98
CA GLY A 789 -37.05 1.54 20.33
C GLY A 789 -38.08 1.13 19.28
N ALA A 790 -38.94 2.05 18.78
CA ALA A 790 -39.78 1.83 17.61
C ALA A 790 -39.00 2.10 16.33
N GLU A 791 -39.12 1.27 15.30
CA GLU A 791 -38.51 1.49 13.98
C GLU A 791 -39.03 2.83 13.44
N GLY A 792 -38.13 3.84 13.31
CA GLY A 792 -38.43 5.18 12.80
C GLY A 792 -38.41 6.31 13.81
N GLY A 793 -38.03 6.09 15.10
CA GLY A 793 -37.91 7.15 16.08
C GLY A 793 -36.57 7.87 16.06
N PRO A 794 -36.48 9.20 16.34
CA PRO A 794 -35.22 9.95 16.27
C PRO A 794 -34.24 9.45 17.32
N VAL A 795 -32.99 9.24 16.86
CA VAL A 795 -31.83 8.88 17.70
C VAL A 795 -31.42 10.13 18.50
N GLY A 796 -31.81 10.22 19.75
CA GLY A 796 -31.44 11.30 20.65
C GLY A 796 -30.05 11.08 21.25
N GLY A 797 -29.11 11.94 20.92
CA GLY A 797 -27.84 12.10 21.63
C GLY A 797 -28.08 12.74 23.02
N GLY A 798 -27.66 12.05 24.06
CA GLY A 798 -27.72 12.58 25.43
C GLY A 798 -26.50 13.46 25.73
N GLY A 799 -26.74 14.69 26.12
CA GLY A 799 -25.75 15.58 26.73
C GLY A 799 -26.45 16.66 27.53
N THR A 800 -26.59 16.39 28.82
CA THR A 800 -27.13 17.34 29.80
C THR A 800 -26.15 18.45 30.09
N ASN A 801 -26.57 19.70 29.93
CA ASN A 801 -26.17 20.74 30.91
C ASN A 801 -27.29 21.73 31.10
N LYS A 802 -27.83 21.73 32.31
CA LYS A 802 -28.77 22.75 32.83
C LYS A 802 -27.99 24.04 33.11
N ARG A 803 -28.48 25.17 32.62
CA ARG A 803 -28.60 26.40 33.44
C ARG A 803 -29.76 27.26 32.95
N ALA A 804 -30.46 27.71 33.95
CA ALA A 804 -31.70 28.49 33.99
C ALA A 804 -31.53 29.90 33.35
N ALA A 805 -32.55 30.46 32.81
CA ALA A 805 -33.70 31.13 33.19
C ALA A 805 -33.95 32.42 32.38
N SER A 806 -35.20 32.70 32.17
CA SER A 806 -35.92 34.00 31.97
C SER A 806 -35.86 34.58 30.53
N GLY A 807 -37.03 34.51 29.86
CA GLY A 807 -37.90 35.64 29.84
C GLY A 807 -38.25 36.07 28.42
N THR A 808 -39.54 36.01 28.11
CA THR A 808 -40.32 36.82 27.17
C THR A 808 -40.30 36.54 25.68
N SER A 809 -41.39 35.98 25.17
CA SER A 809 -41.99 36.26 23.84
C SER A 809 -42.42 37.74 23.75
N PRO A 810 -42.75 38.33 22.59
CA PRO A 810 -43.72 37.78 21.63
C PRO A 810 -43.53 38.19 20.13
N GLU A 811 -44.36 37.51 19.28
CA GLU A 811 -45.00 38.02 18.05
C GLU A 811 -44.13 38.62 16.94
N ALA A 812 -44.28 38.34 15.67
CA ALA A 812 -45.26 38.07 14.68
C ALA A 812 -44.69 38.51 13.29
N GLU A 813 -45.11 37.82 12.23
CA GLU A 813 -45.27 38.29 10.86
C GLU A 813 -44.04 38.73 10.05
N ALA A 814 -43.62 37.97 9.05
CA ALA A 814 -43.91 38.10 7.62
C ALA A 814 -43.17 36.95 6.88
#